data_8c097144d0045bc0ec2a20a2838cb65d
#
_entry.id   8c097144d0045bc0ec2a20a2838cb65d
#
_cell.length_a   1.000
_cell.length_b   1.000
_cell.length_c   1.000
_cell.angle_alpha   90.00
_cell.angle_beta   90.00
_cell.angle_gamma   90.00
#
_symmetry.space_group_name_H-M   'P 1'
#
loop_
_entity.id
_entity.type
_entity.pdbx_description
1 polymer ?
#
loop_
_entity_poly.entity_id
_entity_poly.type
_entity_poly.pdbx_seq_one_letter_code
_entity_poly.pdbx_strand_id
1 'polypeptide(L)'
;MKKLLFVCLLACLVTGLSAKVKVTFTDQWGELGLCSKLPISLDNYRGVKVEFDGTVADNIQLKIQNATDQADTNNYPAQYQPAENGVSQIAIDFDTEHFGSDRTVTVLNLQNKVTSQVVVIIKRIALVKTDGTEEECSYDGNVGWGRTIEVLSDDTPGGDDNPGGDDPTPGVDTGTSVKIEAESMTPGGSYAGTCSSPFSGMAFYGNGDCATKTVTFPVKNGMYTVGVRGASSNNSGAGIALYVNGKKLSDFTFYVTQADTKYADCKVLLGDATTAEVKLNLETDNGSNDTYVDYITFTLQNEMQERTAPVLPSQGAYYTNTYRNLFVEAGYSEAKVNQKLEQAWQQLFEGTDGREDGQRVYYEVGTDEAYILDVNNDDVRSEGQSYGMMICVQMDKQTEFNKLWKWAKTHMQHEDGEFKGYFAWVMNKDGSKRESSPAPDGEEYFITSLMLAANRWGNGEGIYNYMAEANAILESSWNKPDVANYPFSDVKPLFDKTEKQVVFVPYATSATKTDPSYHLPAFYRLWAEWADNHQDFYTQLAEKSHEMFPKFAHATTGLMPDYANFDGTPNGEGGHNNFRFDAWRCMMNMGCDYAWFADCSDEVTLVKRAHDFFYSKGVKEYYSNYTLDGNTDSGNSDHSAGLVACNAVAALASNDIKAWDFVDDLWDTPIPSGRYRYYDGMLYFMGFLHASGNFRIYKPDGGGTTSIPQPLQREGSLAGAWFDLSGRKLSGKPTRKGIYVYNGKKRVIK
;
A
#
# COMPACT_ATOMS: atom_id res chain seq x y z
N MET A 1 55.68 -8.47 28.70
CA MET A 1 54.69 -9.47 29.17
C MET A 1 53.31 -8.83 29.13
N LYS A 2 52.69 -8.94 28.12
CA LYS A 2 51.43 -9.51 27.65
C LYS A 2 50.36 -9.65 28.76
N LYS A 3 49.28 -8.94 28.67
CA LYS A 3 47.96 -9.48 28.95
C LYS A 3 46.95 -8.84 28.00
N LEU A 4 46.35 -9.70 27.21
CA LEU A 4 45.22 -9.57 26.34
C LEU A 4 44.00 -9.15 27.15
N LEU A 5 43.30 -8.09 26.75
CA LEU A 5 41.94 -7.79 27.24
C LEU A 5 40.95 -8.07 26.14
N PHE A 6 40.21 -9.16 26.32
CA PHE A 6 39.06 -9.54 25.52
C PHE A 6 37.91 -8.57 25.87
N VAL A 7 37.53 -7.73 24.95
CA VAL A 7 36.28 -6.97 25.05
C VAL A 7 35.23 -7.72 24.21
N CYS A 8 34.35 -8.46 24.87
CA CYS A 8 33.13 -8.96 24.28
C CYS A 8 32.19 -7.78 24.02
N LEU A 9 32.11 -7.34 22.77
CA LEU A 9 31.05 -6.47 22.32
C LEU A 9 29.83 -7.36 22.02
N LEU A 10 28.86 -7.36 22.92
CA LEU A 10 27.56 -8.00 22.73
C LEU A 10 26.77 -7.09 21.81
N ALA A 11 26.86 -7.32 20.51
CA ALA A 11 25.93 -6.75 19.54
C ALA A 11 24.60 -7.48 19.69
N CYS A 12 23.59 -6.81 20.20
CA CYS A 12 22.21 -7.25 20.08
C CYS A 12 21.83 -7.19 18.59
N LEU A 13 21.91 -8.32 17.92
CA LEU A 13 21.28 -8.55 16.63
C LEU A 13 19.76 -8.57 16.87
N VAL A 14 19.08 -7.56 16.35
CA VAL A 14 17.65 -7.64 16.07
C VAL A 14 17.54 -8.48 14.80
N THR A 15 17.26 -9.77 14.94
CA THR A 15 16.93 -10.65 13.82
C THR A 15 15.48 -10.36 13.41
N GLY A 16 15.30 -9.65 12.31
CA GLY A 16 14.07 -9.78 11.54
C GLY A 16 14.01 -11.21 11.04
N LEU A 17 13.03 -11.99 11.50
CA LEU A 17 12.79 -13.35 11.00
C LEU A 17 12.36 -13.24 9.54
N SER A 18 13.24 -13.59 8.62
CA SER A 18 12.89 -13.85 7.22
C SER A 18 12.15 -15.17 7.15
N ALA A 19 10.95 -15.19 6.57
CA ALA A 19 10.18 -16.42 6.38
C ALA A 19 11.00 -17.45 5.58
N LYS A 20 11.01 -18.70 6.04
CA LYS A 20 11.68 -19.81 5.34
C LYS A 20 10.99 -20.07 4.00
N VAL A 21 11.76 -20.39 2.99
CA VAL A 21 11.25 -20.63 1.63
C VAL A 21 11.60 -22.05 1.20
N LYS A 22 10.57 -22.86 0.95
CA LYS A 22 10.73 -24.19 0.34
C LYS A 22 10.72 -24.06 -1.17
N VAL A 23 11.77 -24.54 -1.81
CA VAL A 23 11.94 -24.56 -3.26
C VAL A 23 11.96 -26.00 -3.72
N THR A 24 11.07 -26.35 -4.63
CA THR A 24 11.02 -27.65 -5.27
C THR A 24 11.41 -27.48 -6.73
N PHE A 25 12.60 -27.94 -7.10
CA PHE A 25 13.07 -27.97 -8.49
C PHE A 25 12.53 -29.23 -9.18
N THR A 26 11.83 -29.04 -10.29
CA THR A 26 11.21 -30.09 -11.08
C THR A 26 12.05 -30.50 -12.29
N ASP A 27 12.97 -29.61 -12.72
CA ASP A 27 13.73 -29.79 -13.93
C ASP A 27 15.25 -29.76 -13.67
N GLN A 28 16.01 -30.54 -14.42
CA GLN A 28 17.47 -30.39 -14.46
C GLN A 28 17.79 -28.97 -14.95
N TRP A 29 18.69 -28.31 -14.25
CA TRP A 29 19.07 -26.91 -14.46
C TRP A 29 17.97 -25.88 -14.14
N GLY A 30 16.88 -26.29 -13.47
CA GLY A 30 15.90 -25.38 -12.91
C GLY A 30 16.56 -24.40 -11.94
N GLU A 31 16.13 -23.13 -11.95
CA GLU A 31 16.79 -22.02 -11.25
C GLU A 31 15.83 -21.20 -10.39
N LEU A 32 16.36 -20.64 -9.29
CA LEU A 32 15.72 -19.62 -8.46
C LEU A 32 16.67 -18.43 -8.31
N GLY A 33 16.22 -17.22 -8.60
CA GLY A 33 16.93 -15.98 -8.30
C GLY A 33 17.08 -15.77 -6.78
N LEU A 34 18.32 -15.54 -6.32
CA LEU A 34 18.63 -15.44 -4.89
C LEU A 34 18.68 -14.00 -4.38
N CYS A 35 18.56 -13.01 -5.23
CA CYS A 35 18.66 -11.62 -4.79
C CYS A 35 17.84 -10.67 -5.67
N SER A 36 16.84 -10.04 -5.06
CA SER A 36 16.00 -9.02 -5.69
C SER A 36 16.72 -7.67 -5.88
N LYS A 37 17.95 -7.52 -5.34
CA LYS A 37 18.75 -6.30 -5.46
C LYS A 37 19.71 -6.29 -6.65
N LEU A 38 19.67 -7.30 -7.52
CA LEU A 38 20.54 -7.33 -8.70
C LEU A 38 20.20 -6.18 -9.67
N PRO A 39 21.20 -5.59 -10.34
CA PRO A 39 22.63 -5.90 -10.31
C PRO A 39 23.36 -5.35 -9.07
N ILE A 40 24.39 -6.08 -8.59
CA ILE A 40 25.25 -5.64 -7.48
C ILE A 40 26.69 -5.45 -7.92
N SER A 41 27.41 -4.50 -7.29
CA SER A 41 28.82 -4.22 -7.58
C SER A 41 29.76 -5.01 -6.68
N LEU A 42 30.81 -5.61 -7.28
CA LEU A 42 31.92 -6.25 -6.56
C LEU A 42 32.75 -5.27 -5.72
N ASP A 43 32.60 -3.96 -5.92
CA ASP A 43 33.26 -2.96 -5.08
C ASP A 43 32.60 -2.85 -3.70
N ASN A 44 31.32 -3.20 -3.61
CA ASN A 44 30.54 -3.18 -2.36
C ASN A 44 30.40 -4.57 -1.75
N TYR A 45 30.31 -5.62 -2.56
CA TYR A 45 30.06 -7.00 -2.12
C TYR A 45 31.15 -7.92 -2.63
N ARG A 46 31.65 -8.78 -1.74
CA ARG A 46 32.66 -9.78 -2.07
C ARG A 46 32.13 -11.18 -2.25
N GLY A 47 30.87 -11.46 -1.83
CA GLY A 47 30.34 -12.83 -1.91
C GLY A 47 28.87 -12.94 -1.53
N VAL A 48 28.37 -14.16 -1.52
CA VAL A 48 27.02 -14.52 -1.11
C VAL A 48 27.04 -15.77 -0.22
N LYS A 49 26.08 -15.84 0.71
CA LYS A 49 25.85 -16.95 1.62
C LYS A 49 24.38 -17.35 1.60
N VAL A 50 24.10 -18.63 1.40
CA VAL A 50 22.74 -19.20 1.45
C VAL A 50 22.70 -20.25 2.55
N GLU A 51 21.83 -20.06 3.53
CA GLU A 51 21.62 -20.99 4.65
C GLU A 51 20.32 -21.74 4.44
N PHE A 52 20.36 -23.06 4.68
CA PHE A 52 19.23 -23.95 4.52
C PHE A 52 18.69 -24.41 5.88
N ASP A 53 17.41 -24.74 5.92
CA ASP A 53 16.81 -25.46 7.05
C ASP A 53 16.94 -26.96 6.75
N GLY A 54 17.87 -27.61 7.48
CA GLY A 54 18.35 -28.96 7.16
C GLY A 54 19.63 -28.96 6.33
N THR A 55 19.96 -30.12 5.78
CA THR A 55 21.17 -30.31 4.96
C THR A 55 20.81 -30.48 3.50
N VAL A 56 21.71 -30.02 2.63
CA VAL A 56 21.60 -30.19 1.17
C VAL A 56 22.65 -31.13 0.64
N ALA A 57 22.44 -31.65 -0.55
CA ALA A 57 23.35 -32.52 -1.24
C ALA A 57 24.07 -31.81 -2.38
N ASP A 58 25.04 -32.48 -3.01
CA ASP A 58 25.80 -32.00 -4.17
C ASP A 58 24.95 -31.90 -5.46
N ASN A 59 23.65 -32.08 -5.36
CA ASN A 59 22.68 -31.97 -6.45
C ASN A 59 22.24 -30.52 -6.75
N ILE A 60 22.66 -29.54 -5.96
CA ILE A 60 22.42 -28.12 -6.20
C ILE A 60 23.73 -27.32 -6.27
N GLN A 61 23.68 -26.16 -6.86
CA GLN A 61 24.80 -25.21 -6.96
C GLN A 61 24.34 -23.77 -7.02
N LEU A 62 25.23 -22.85 -6.64
CA LEU A 62 25.09 -21.43 -6.98
C LEU A 62 25.61 -21.19 -8.39
N LYS A 63 24.92 -20.35 -9.16
CA LYS A 63 25.31 -19.86 -10.49
C LYS A 63 25.40 -18.35 -10.43
N ILE A 64 26.53 -17.79 -10.83
CA ILE A 64 26.83 -16.36 -10.74
C ILE A 64 27.38 -15.90 -12.10
N GLN A 65 26.80 -14.81 -12.65
CA GLN A 65 27.20 -14.24 -13.95
C GLN A 65 27.19 -12.73 -13.90
N ASN A 66 27.99 -12.11 -14.76
CA ASN A 66 27.89 -10.70 -15.11
C ASN A 66 27.18 -10.51 -16.48
N ALA A 67 27.05 -9.29 -16.96
CA ALA A 67 26.42 -9.02 -18.24
C ALA A 67 27.20 -9.58 -19.43
N THR A 68 28.52 -9.61 -19.35
CA THR A 68 29.41 -10.20 -20.38
C THR A 68 29.22 -11.72 -20.46
N ASP A 69 29.16 -12.39 -19.33
CA ASP A 69 28.90 -13.85 -19.27
C ASP A 69 27.53 -14.20 -19.85
N GLN A 70 26.51 -13.38 -19.56
CA GLN A 70 25.17 -13.58 -20.11
C GLN A 70 25.12 -13.43 -21.64
N ALA A 71 25.97 -12.60 -22.22
CA ALA A 71 26.04 -12.38 -23.67
C ALA A 71 26.75 -13.53 -24.42
N ASP A 72 27.54 -14.37 -23.75
CA ASP A 72 28.21 -15.52 -24.35
C ASP A 72 27.27 -16.74 -24.41
N THR A 73 26.58 -16.87 -25.55
CA THR A 73 25.63 -17.97 -25.79
C THR A 73 26.30 -19.31 -26.12
N ASN A 74 27.61 -19.34 -26.36
CA ASN A 74 28.29 -20.55 -26.81
C ASN A 74 28.85 -21.39 -25.66
N ASN A 75 29.34 -20.77 -24.59
CA ASN A 75 30.02 -21.44 -23.49
C ASN A 75 29.33 -21.28 -22.13
N TYR A 76 28.29 -20.44 -22.02
CA TYR A 76 27.62 -20.14 -20.76
C TYR A 76 28.60 -19.85 -19.61
N PRO A 77 29.61 -18.99 -19.81
CA PRO A 77 30.56 -18.73 -18.76
C PRO A 77 29.82 -18.22 -17.52
N ALA A 78 30.16 -18.82 -16.39
CA ALA A 78 29.58 -18.49 -15.09
C ALA A 78 30.52 -18.98 -14.01
N GLN A 79 30.54 -18.30 -12.88
CA GLN A 79 31.11 -18.86 -11.67
C GLN A 79 30.09 -19.81 -11.05
N TYR A 80 30.50 -21.05 -10.74
CA TYR A 80 29.66 -22.05 -10.11
C TYR A 80 30.24 -22.48 -8.76
N GLN A 81 29.37 -22.62 -7.76
CA GLN A 81 29.71 -23.23 -6.46
C GLN A 81 28.75 -24.37 -6.17
N PRO A 82 29.12 -25.61 -6.43
CA PRO A 82 28.36 -26.78 -6.00
C PRO A 82 28.25 -26.85 -4.48
N ALA A 83 27.11 -27.33 -3.97
CA ALA A 83 27.01 -27.74 -2.59
C ALA A 83 27.89 -28.96 -2.32
N GLU A 84 28.44 -29.08 -1.13
CA GLU A 84 28.98 -30.32 -0.62
C GLU A 84 27.84 -31.13 0.01
N ASN A 85 27.96 -32.46 -0.05
CA ASN A 85 26.92 -33.34 0.49
C ASN A 85 26.83 -33.20 2.02
N GLY A 86 25.62 -32.95 2.53
CA GLY A 86 25.33 -32.85 3.95
C GLY A 86 25.65 -31.50 4.58
N VAL A 87 25.86 -30.44 3.80
CA VAL A 87 26.05 -29.08 4.33
C VAL A 87 24.73 -28.36 4.54
N SER A 88 24.68 -27.47 5.53
CA SER A 88 23.52 -26.63 5.82
C SER A 88 23.65 -25.19 5.27
N GLN A 89 24.73 -24.92 4.53
CA GLN A 89 24.95 -23.63 3.87
C GLN A 89 25.85 -23.77 2.64
N ILE A 90 25.68 -22.89 1.67
CA ILE A 90 26.62 -22.62 0.59
C ILE A 90 27.09 -21.19 0.73
N ALA A 91 28.40 -20.97 0.72
CA ALA A 91 28.98 -19.63 0.71
C ALA A 91 30.07 -19.56 -0.37
N ILE A 92 30.16 -18.44 -1.06
CA ILE A 92 31.15 -18.21 -2.10
C ILE A 92 31.61 -16.75 -2.09
N ASP A 93 32.89 -16.54 -2.22
CA ASP A 93 33.44 -15.24 -2.62
C ASP A 93 33.42 -15.12 -4.14
N PHE A 94 33.03 -13.94 -4.64
CA PHE A 94 32.96 -13.69 -6.08
C PHE A 94 34.36 -13.67 -6.69
N ASP A 95 34.52 -14.41 -7.76
CA ASP A 95 35.80 -14.50 -8.48
C ASP A 95 36.05 -13.24 -9.31
N THR A 96 36.80 -12.30 -8.75
CA THR A 96 37.09 -11.02 -9.39
C THR A 96 37.98 -11.17 -10.64
N GLU A 97 38.73 -12.29 -10.78
CA GLU A 97 39.51 -12.57 -12.00
C GLU A 97 38.59 -13.05 -13.12
N HIS A 98 37.60 -13.88 -12.80
CA HIS A 98 36.57 -14.33 -13.73
C HIS A 98 35.77 -13.17 -14.31
N PHE A 99 35.32 -12.24 -13.46
CA PHE A 99 34.53 -11.09 -13.92
C PHE A 99 35.35 -10.01 -14.61
N GLY A 100 36.67 -9.99 -14.49
CA GLY A 100 37.56 -9.06 -15.20
C GLY A 100 37.22 -7.58 -14.95
N SER A 101 37.00 -6.84 -16.02
CA SER A 101 36.63 -5.42 -15.94
C SER A 101 35.14 -5.16 -15.70
N ASP A 102 34.27 -6.14 -15.93
CA ASP A 102 32.84 -6.07 -15.60
C ASP A 102 32.63 -6.53 -14.17
N ARG A 103 32.70 -5.60 -13.24
CA ARG A 103 32.64 -5.83 -11.80
C ARG A 103 31.20 -5.83 -11.27
N THR A 104 30.24 -6.24 -12.11
CA THR A 104 28.83 -6.23 -11.78
C THR A 104 28.25 -7.63 -11.86
N VAL A 105 27.68 -8.17 -10.77
CA VAL A 105 26.91 -9.42 -10.78
C VAL A 105 25.47 -9.11 -11.20
N THR A 106 25.03 -9.72 -12.29
CA THR A 106 23.68 -9.57 -12.87
C THR A 106 22.83 -10.83 -12.74
N VAL A 107 23.45 -12.00 -12.49
CA VAL A 107 22.76 -13.26 -12.18
C VAL A 107 23.35 -13.87 -10.92
N LEU A 108 22.46 -14.22 -9.98
CA LEU A 108 22.79 -14.95 -8.77
C LEU A 108 21.65 -15.93 -8.49
N ASN A 109 21.82 -17.18 -8.92
CA ASN A 109 20.76 -18.17 -8.87
C ASN A 109 21.18 -19.42 -8.08
N LEU A 110 20.22 -20.05 -7.40
CA LEU A 110 20.31 -21.43 -6.94
C LEU A 110 19.82 -22.35 -8.07
N GLN A 111 20.60 -23.36 -8.44
CA GLN A 111 20.33 -24.20 -9.60
C GLN A 111 20.37 -25.70 -9.24
N ASN A 112 19.39 -26.47 -9.75
CA ASN A 112 19.37 -27.91 -9.70
C ASN A 112 20.32 -28.51 -10.75
N LYS A 113 21.18 -29.46 -10.35
CA LYS A 113 22.17 -30.13 -11.24
C LYS A 113 21.68 -31.44 -11.81
N VAL A 114 20.65 -32.05 -11.25
CA VAL A 114 20.23 -33.41 -11.55
C VAL A 114 18.85 -33.45 -12.23
N THR A 115 18.56 -34.56 -12.90
CA THR A 115 17.27 -34.78 -13.57
C THR A 115 16.14 -35.15 -12.61
N SER A 116 16.46 -35.55 -11.38
CA SER A 116 15.46 -35.85 -10.36
C SER A 116 14.99 -34.55 -9.67
N GLN A 117 13.78 -34.58 -9.14
CA GLN A 117 13.26 -33.53 -8.31
C GLN A 117 14.14 -33.29 -7.08
N VAL A 118 14.43 -32.03 -6.78
CA VAL A 118 15.20 -31.62 -5.60
C VAL A 118 14.40 -30.63 -4.80
N VAL A 119 14.29 -30.84 -3.49
CA VAL A 119 13.63 -29.96 -2.56
C VAL A 119 14.66 -29.39 -1.60
N VAL A 120 14.65 -28.07 -1.42
CA VAL A 120 15.47 -27.37 -0.43
C VAL A 120 14.62 -26.36 0.33
N ILE A 121 14.95 -26.12 1.60
CA ILE A 121 14.32 -25.05 2.39
C ILE A 121 15.39 -23.99 2.67
N ILE A 122 15.24 -22.84 2.05
CA ILE A 122 16.12 -21.69 2.28
C ILE A 122 15.66 -20.99 3.56
N LYS A 123 16.59 -20.86 4.49
CA LYS A 123 16.39 -20.18 5.76
C LYS A 123 16.82 -18.71 5.70
N ARG A 124 17.91 -18.43 4.98
CA ARG A 124 18.47 -17.09 4.89
C ARG A 124 19.33 -16.96 3.64
N ILE A 125 19.28 -15.79 3.02
CA ILE A 125 20.19 -15.38 1.95
C ILE A 125 20.87 -14.07 2.39
N ALA A 126 22.18 -13.99 2.30
CA ALA A 126 22.94 -12.80 2.63
C ALA A 126 24.02 -12.50 1.62
N LEU A 127 24.13 -11.26 1.21
CA LEU A 127 25.28 -10.72 0.50
C LEU A 127 26.39 -10.38 1.52
N VAL A 128 27.61 -10.78 1.22
CA VAL A 128 28.78 -10.50 2.06
C VAL A 128 29.48 -9.26 1.52
N LYS A 129 29.51 -8.17 2.30
CA LYS A 129 30.17 -6.91 1.93
C LYS A 129 31.70 -7.06 1.94
N THR A 130 32.37 -6.12 1.30
CA THR A 130 33.84 -6.10 1.23
C THR A 130 34.51 -5.94 2.62
N ASP A 131 33.81 -5.35 3.60
CA ASP A 131 34.25 -5.26 4.99
C ASP A 131 33.98 -6.55 5.82
N GLY A 132 33.33 -7.53 5.21
CA GLY A 132 32.98 -8.81 5.84
C GLY A 132 31.67 -8.82 6.60
N THR A 133 30.94 -7.70 6.65
CA THR A 133 29.58 -7.69 7.20
C THR A 133 28.61 -8.35 6.24
N GLU A 134 27.51 -8.93 6.77
CA GLU A 134 26.49 -9.57 5.97
C GLU A 134 25.27 -8.66 5.86
N GLU A 135 24.70 -8.58 4.67
CA GLU A 135 23.46 -7.88 4.38
C GLU A 135 22.42 -8.87 3.85
N GLU A 136 21.30 -9.02 4.52
CA GLU A 136 20.23 -9.92 4.08
C GLU A 136 19.63 -9.44 2.77
N CYS A 137 19.32 -10.41 1.89
CA CYS A 137 18.59 -10.17 0.68
C CYS A 137 17.45 -11.16 0.48
N SER A 138 16.36 -10.71 -0.16
CA SER A 138 15.23 -11.54 -0.50
C SER A 138 15.49 -12.27 -1.84
N TYR A 139 14.99 -13.50 -1.98
CA TYR A 139 14.98 -14.17 -3.27
C TYR A 139 14.08 -13.41 -4.26
N ASP A 140 14.37 -13.58 -5.56
CA ASP A 140 13.50 -13.07 -6.62
C ASP A 140 12.67 -14.22 -7.20
N GLY A 141 11.41 -14.27 -6.82
CA GLY A 141 10.46 -15.26 -7.28
C GLY A 141 10.14 -15.20 -8.78
N ASN A 142 10.44 -14.08 -9.44
CA ASN A 142 10.21 -13.88 -10.87
C ASN A 142 11.39 -14.36 -11.72
N VAL A 143 12.57 -14.54 -11.12
CA VAL A 143 13.78 -14.99 -11.80
C VAL A 143 13.99 -16.49 -11.63
N GLY A 144 14.14 -17.19 -12.75
CA GLY A 144 14.39 -18.64 -12.82
C GLY A 144 13.19 -19.43 -13.37
N TRP A 145 13.37 -20.73 -13.54
CA TRP A 145 12.43 -21.65 -14.18
C TRP A 145 12.54 -23.06 -13.60
N GLY A 146 11.64 -23.98 -13.96
CA GLY A 146 11.71 -25.40 -13.56
C GLY A 146 11.63 -25.61 -12.04
N ARG A 147 10.80 -24.81 -11.34
CA ARG A 147 10.64 -24.86 -9.88
C ARG A 147 9.25 -24.44 -9.42
N THR A 148 8.92 -24.83 -8.20
CA THR A 148 7.84 -24.24 -7.40
C THR A 148 8.39 -23.66 -6.10
N ILE A 149 7.73 -22.63 -5.56
CA ILE A 149 8.15 -21.89 -4.36
C ILE A 149 7.00 -21.91 -3.37
N GLU A 150 7.31 -22.24 -2.11
CA GLU A 150 6.37 -22.24 -0.98
C GLU A 150 7.02 -21.47 0.18
N VAL A 151 6.36 -20.44 0.70
CA VAL A 151 6.82 -19.69 1.88
C VAL A 151 6.33 -20.41 3.13
N LEU A 152 7.26 -20.82 4.02
CA LEU A 152 6.95 -21.57 5.23
C LEU A 152 6.81 -20.61 6.42
N SER A 153 5.78 -20.82 7.27
CA SER A 153 5.67 -20.16 8.57
C SER A 153 6.56 -20.84 9.62
N ASP A 154 7.06 -20.07 10.59
CA ASP A 154 8.11 -20.51 11.54
C ASP A 154 7.71 -21.52 12.62
N ASP A 155 6.50 -22.11 12.58
CA ASP A 155 6.04 -23.08 13.57
C ASP A 155 5.72 -24.45 12.94
N THR A 156 6.74 -25.30 12.78
CA THR A 156 6.51 -26.76 12.73
C THR A 156 7.76 -27.52 13.22
N PRO A 157 7.65 -28.35 14.27
CA PRO A 157 8.73 -29.25 14.68
C PRO A 157 8.90 -30.38 13.66
N GLY A 158 10.12 -30.63 13.24
CA GLY A 158 10.48 -31.70 12.30
C GLY A 158 10.15 -33.08 12.84
N GLY A 159 9.77 -33.97 11.92
CA GLY A 159 9.58 -35.42 12.15
C GLY A 159 9.70 -36.22 10.86
N ASP A 160 10.78 -36.89 10.80
CA ASP A 160 11.20 -38.14 10.14
C ASP A 160 10.65 -38.63 8.79
N ASP A 161 11.64 -39.05 8.02
CA ASP A 161 11.70 -39.70 6.72
C ASP A 161 10.83 -40.96 6.55
N ASN A 162 10.27 -41.12 5.36
CA ASN A 162 10.34 -42.35 4.61
C ASN A 162 10.12 -42.14 3.09
N PRO A 163 10.97 -42.72 2.21
CA PRO A 163 10.87 -42.56 0.78
C PRO A 163 10.04 -43.65 0.12
N GLY A 164 9.08 -43.27 -0.72
CA GLY A 164 8.43 -44.23 -1.60
C GLY A 164 7.14 -43.74 -2.24
N GLY A 165 7.24 -43.34 -3.48
CA GLY A 165 6.32 -43.54 -4.58
C GLY A 165 4.90 -43.02 -4.50
N ASP A 166 4.56 -42.41 -5.62
CA ASP A 166 3.23 -42.07 -6.13
C ASP A 166 2.64 -40.72 -5.72
N ASP A 167 2.26 -39.98 -6.78
CA ASP A 167 1.31 -38.90 -6.90
C ASP A 167 0.97 -38.13 -5.61
N PRO A 168 1.19 -36.83 -5.49
CA PRO A 168 0.89 -36.11 -4.27
C PRO A 168 -0.61 -36.13 -4.02
N THR A 169 -1.06 -37.15 -3.31
CA THR A 169 -2.35 -37.13 -2.63
C THR A 169 -2.36 -35.90 -1.72
N PRO A 170 -3.40 -35.08 -1.73
CA PRO A 170 -3.47 -33.85 -0.94
C PRO A 170 -3.19 -34.13 0.52
N GLY A 171 -2.39 -33.26 1.10
CA GLY A 171 -1.91 -33.38 2.47
C GLY A 171 -2.97 -33.78 3.45
N VAL A 172 -2.59 -34.59 4.39
CA VAL A 172 -3.34 -35.04 5.55
C VAL A 172 -4.05 -33.81 6.14
N ASP A 173 -5.37 -33.93 6.28
CA ASP A 173 -6.24 -33.00 6.98
C ASP A 173 -5.68 -32.76 8.40
N THR A 174 -5.02 -31.65 8.60
CA THR A 174 -4.54 -31.23 9.92
C THR A 174 -5.66 -30.57 10.75
N GLY A 175 -6.92 -30.63 10.27
CA GLY A 175 -8.05 -29.91 10.87
C GLY A 175 -8.07 -28.40 10.58
N THR A 176 -7.15 -27.94 9.75
CA THR A 176 -6.99 -26.50 9.41
C THR A 176 -7.27 -26.17 7.95
N SER A 177 -7.56 -27.15 7.10
CA SER A 177 -7.89 -26.93 5.70
C SER A 177 -9.20 -27.63 5.30
N VAL A 178 -9.88 -27.04 4.30
CA VAL A 178 -11.04 -27.61 3.63
C VAL A 178 -10.70 -27.75 2.16
N LYS A 179 -10.82 -28.97 1.61
CA LYS A 179 -10.72 -29.21 0.17
C LYS A 179 -12.09 -29.61 -0.38
N ILE A 180 -12.45 -29.04 -1.50
CA ILE A 180 -13.70 -29.30 -2.21
C ILE A 180 -13.33 -29.73 -3.63
N GLU A 181 -13.52 -31.00 -3.96
CA GLU A 181 -13.45 -31.47 -5.34
C GLU A 181 -14.67 -30.93 -6.11
N ALA A 182 -14.43 -30.27 -7.24
CA ALA A 182 -15.47 -29.55 -7.94
C ALA A 182 -16.56 -30.49 -8.50
N GLU A 183 -16.18 -31.70 -8.94
CA GLU A 183 -17.14 -32.71 -9.36
C GLU A 183 -18.09 -33.18 -8.25
N SER A 184 -17.75 -32.93 -6.99
CA SER A 184 -18.61 -33.21 -5.84
C SER A 184 -19.62 -32.11 -5.53
N MET A 185 -19.56 -31.00 -6.23
CA MET A 185 -20.50 -29.89 -6.11
C MET A 185 -21.76 -30.14 -6.96
N THR A 186 -22.85 -29.49 -6.60
CA THR A 186 -24.09 -29.55 -7.37
C THR A 186 -24.06 -28.49 -8.47
N PRO A 187 -24.12 -28.88 -9.77
CA PRO A 187 -24.13 -27.92 -10.86
C PRO A 187 -25.46 -27.15 -10.91
N GLY A 188 -25.39 -25.89 -11.38
CA GLY A 188 -26.52 -24.98 -11.54
C GLY A 188 -26.27 -24.04 -12.72
N GLY A 189 -27.26 -23.26 -13.11
CA GLY A 189 -27.24 -22.48 -14.34
C GLY A 189 -27.81 -23.26 -15.52
N SER A 190 -27.45 -22.87 -16.73
CA SER A 190 -28.03 -23.47 -17.93
C SER A 190 -27.27 -24.69 -18.46
N TYR A 191 -25.95 -24.73 -18.25
CA TYR A 191 -25.09 -25.68 -18.94
C TYR A 191 -24.02 -26.32 -18.04
N ALA A 192 -23.81 -25.86 -16.81
CA ALA A 192 -22.78 -26.43 -15.91
C ALA A 192 -22.95 -27.94 -15.69
N GLY A 193 -21.84 -28.66 -15.63
CA GLY A 193 -21.86 -30.10 -15.40
C GLY A 193 -20.49 -30.67 -15.08
N THR A 194 -20.45 -31.90 -14.55
CA THR A 194 -19.19 -32.57 -14.27
C THR A 194 -18.46 -32.92 -15.57
N CYS A 195 -17.11 -32.86 -15.53
CA CYS A 195 -16.24 -33.21 -16.64
C CYS A 195 -15.17 -34.23 -16.21
N SER A 196 -14.55 -34.87 -17.19
CA SER A 196 -13.41 -35.78 -16.99
C SER A 196 -12.16 -35.38 -17.78
N SER A 197 -12.24 -34.30 -18.51
CA SER A 197 -11.15 -33.69 -19.28
C SER A 197 -11.30 -32.17 -19.22
N PRO A 198 -10.22 -31.42 -19.02
CA PRO A 198 -8.80 -31.80 -18.90
C PRO A 198 -8.44 -32.54 -17.60
N PHE A 199 -9.33 -32.53 -16.62
CA PHE A 199 -9.26 -33.25 -15.35
C PHE A 199 -10.68 -33.62 -14.88
N SER A 200 -10.82 -34.47 -13.86
CA SER A 200 -12.08 -34.66 -13.18
C SER A 200 -12.45 -33.37 -12.45
N GLY A 201 -13.65 -32.81 -12.69
CA GLY A 201 -14.04 -31.53 -12.12
C GLY A 201 -15.41 -31.04 -12.60
N MET A 202 -15.58 -29.70 -12.56
CA MET A 202 -16.78 -29.02 -13.01
C MET A 202 -16.47 -28.17 -14.25
N ALA A 203 -17.29 -28.30 -15.29
CA ALA A 203 -17.25 -27.47 -16.49
C ALA A 203 -18.36 -26.41 -16.44
N PHE A 204 -18.03 -25.22 -16.89
CA PHE A 204 -18.89 -24.06 -17.00
C PHE A 204 -18.82 -23.55 -18.44
N TYR A 205 -19.98 -23.32 -19.08
CA TYR A 205 -20.09 -23.06 -20.52
C TYR A 205 -20.66 -21.68 -20.86
N GLY A 206 -21.21 -20.96 -19.87
CA GLY A 206 -21.77 -19.64 -20.10
C GLY A 206 -21.94 -18.85 -18.81
N ASN A 207 -22.02 -17.53 -18.95
CA ASN A 207 -22.21 -16.63 -17.81
C ASN A 207 -23.44 -17.03 -16.98
N GLY A 208 -23.25 -17.14 -15.67
CA GLY A 208 -24.26 -17.58 -14.71
C GLY A 208 -24.26 -19.09 -14.44
N ASP A 209 -23.50 -19.89 -15.17
CA ASP A 209 -23.25 -21.29 -14.78
C ASP A 209 -22.53 -21.33 -13.44
N CYS A 210 -22.97 -22.19 -12.56
CA CYS A 210 -22.45 -22.24 -11.19
C CYS A 210 -22.38 -23.67 -10.64
N ALA A 211 -21.70 -23.82 -9.51
CA ALA A 211 -21.68 -25.06 -8.75
C ALA A 211 -21.70 -24.72 -7.26
N THR A 212 -22.46 -25.49 -6.45
CA THR A 212 -22.64 -25.23 -5.02
C THR A 212 -22.35 -26.47 -4.17
N LYS A 213 -21.86 -26.24 -2.95
CA LYS A 213 -21.71 -27.29 -1.93
C LYS A 213 -21.71 -26.68 -0.54
N THR A 214 -22.44 -27.30 0.38
CA THR A 214 -22.35 -26.97 1.80
C THR A 214 -21.16 -27.72 2.41
N VAL A 215 -20.29 -26.98 3.09
CA VAL A 215 -19.08 -27.53 3.75
C VAL A 215 -18.97 -27.03 5.18
N THR A 216 -18.20 -27.77 6.00
CA THR A 216 -17.88 -27.37 7.36
C THR A 216 -16.49 -26.79 7.41
N PHE A 217 -16.38 -25.58 7.95
CA PHE A 217 -15.10 -24.91 8.16
C PHE A 217 -14.55 -25.22 9.56
N PRO A 218 -13.21 -25.25 9.75
CA PRO A 218 -12.58 -25.56 11.03
C PRO A 218 -12.88 -24.53 12.12
N VAL A 219 -13.14 -23.27 11.73
CA VAL A 219 -13.49 -22.16 12.63
C VAL A 219 -14.68 -21.37 12.10
N LYS A 220 -15.40 -20.68 12.97
CA LYS A 220 -16.55 -19.82 12.61
C LYS A 220 -16.13 -18.60 11.78
N ASN A 221 -15.01 -18.00 12.15
CA ASN A 221 -14.45 -16.84 11.47
C ASN A 221 -12.97 -17.05 11.27
N GLY A 222 -12.48 -16.92 10.05
CA GLY A 222 -11.08 -17.16 9.75
C GLY A 222 -10.59 -16.41 8.52
N MET A 223 -9.31 -16.09 8.54
CA MET A 223 -8.56 -15.70 7.34
C MET A 223 -8.06 -16.97 6.67
N TYR A 224 -8.35 -17.14 5.40
CA TYR A 224 -7.95 -18.30 4.61
C TYR A 224 -7.17 -17.88 3.38
N THR A 225 -6.10 -18.60 3.07
CA THR A 225 -5.60 -18.62 1.70
C THR A 225 -6.46 -19.61 0.91
N VAL A 226 -7.18 -19.10 -0.08
CA VAL A 226 -8.04 -19.90 -0.95
C VAL A 226 -7.29 -20.18 -2.24
N GLY A 227 -7.14 -21.46 -2.61
CA GLY A 227 -6.63 -21.88 -3.90
C GLY A 227 -7.76 -22.44 -4.76
N VAL A 228 -7.91 -21.95 -5.98
CA VAL A 228 -8.80 -22.54 -6.98
C VAL A 228 -7.97 -23.07 -8.13
N ARG A 229 -8.01 -24.39 -8.35
CA ARG A 229 -7.35 -25.03 -9.47
C ARG A 229 -8.32 -25.15 -10.64
N GLY A 230 -7.96 -24.56 -11.76
CA GLY A 230 -8.82 -24.52 -12.94
C GLY A 230 -8.05 -24.38 -14.23
N ALA A 231 -8.77 -24.42 -15.33
CA ALA A 231 -8.27 -24.19 -16.67
C ALA A 231 -9.37 -23.53 -17.52
N SER A 232 -9.00 -22.85 -18.59
CA SER A 232 -9.94 -22.36 -19.58
C SER A 232 -9.36 -22.52 -20.98
N SER A 233 -10.18 -22.82 -21.94
CA SER A 233 -9.80 -22.76 -23.36
C SER A 233 -10.03 -21.39 -24.01
N ASN A 234 -10.46 -20.41 -23.23
CA ASN A 234 -10.67 -19.03 -23.66
C ASN A 234 -9.36 -18.22 -23.69
N ASN A 235 -9.01 -17.68 -24.85
CA ASN A 235 -7.78 -16.90 -25.02
C ASN A 235 -7.81 -15.54 -24.28
N SER A 236 -8.99 -15.00 -24.02
CA SER A 236 -9.18 -13.71 -23.34
C SER A 236 -9.38 -13.83 -21.82
N GLY A 237 -9.21 -15.04 -21.29
CA GLY A 237 -9.45 -15.33 -19.88
C GLY A 237 -10.92 -15.52 -19.52
N ALA A 238 -11.18 -16.38 -18.55
CA ALA A 238 -12.51 -16.60 -18.00
C ALA A 238 -12.48 -16.37 -16.48
N GLY A 239 -13.45 -15.64 -15.95
CA GLY A 239 -13.55 -15.25 -14.54
C GLY A 239 -14.54 -16.13 -13.78
N ILE A 240 -14.03 -16.90 -12.83
CA ILE A 240 -14.81 -17.66 -11.85
C ILE A 240 -14.83 -16.87 -10.54
N ALA A 241 -16.03 -16.48 -10.11
CA ALA A 241 -16.25 -15.86 -8.80
C ALA A 241 -16.52 -16.92 -7.73
N LEU A 242 -15.93 -16.76 -6.56
CA LEU A 242 -16.14 -17.60 -5.38
C LEU A 242 -17.01 -16.87 -4.37
N TYR A 243 -18.05 -17.54 -3.90
CA TYR A 243 -18.95 -17.04 -2.87
C TYR A 243 -18.99 -18.00 -1.66
N VAL A 244 -19.19 -17.43 -0.48
CA VAL A 244 -19.54 -18.17 0.74
C VAL A 244 -20.77 -17.53 1.36
N ASN A 245 -21.84 -18.32 1.56
CA ASN A 245 -23.15 -17.84 2.01
C ASN A 245 -23.68 -16.64 1.23
N GLY A 246 -23.48 -16.65 -0.11
CA GLY A 246 -23.91 -15.58 -1.02
C GLY A 246 -23.01 -14.32 -1.00
N LYS A 247 -22.01 -14.23 -0.12
CA LYS A 247 -21.04 -13.14 -0.13
C LYS A 247 -19.89 -13.51 -1.07
N LYS A 248 -19.60 -12.64 -2.04
CA LYS A 248 -18.45 -12.80 -2.94
C LYS A 248 -17.15 -12.63 -2.16
N LEU A 249 -16.23 -13.57 -2.31
CA LEU A 249 -14.93 -13.55 -1.67
C LEU A 249 -13.82 -13.07 -2.61
N SER A 250 -13.78 -13.61 -3.84
CA SER A 250 -12.74 -13.28 -4.81
C SER A 250 -13.14 -13.74 -6.21
N ASP A 251 -12.40 -13.22 -7.21
CA ASP A 251 -12.43 -13.66 -8.61
C ASP A 251 -11.13 -14.37 -8.98
N PHE A 252 -11.25 -15.42 -9.78
CA PHE A 252 -10.14 -16.20 -10.29
C PHE A 252 -10.20 -16.28 -11.80
N THR A 253 -9.18 -15.75 -12.48
CA THR A 253 -9.14 -15.73 -13.95
C THR A 253 -8.22 -16.83 -14.46
N PHE A 254 -8.74 -17.63 -15.39
CA PHE A 254 -8.02 -18.71 -16.04
C PHE A 254 -7.85 -18.41 -17.53
N TYR A 255 -6.64 -18.63 -18.01
CA TYR A 255 -6.24 -18.53 -19.39
C TYR A 255 -5.68 -19.89 -19.82
N VAL A 256 -5.93 -20.30 -21.06
CA VAL A 256 -5.32 -21.48 -21.69
C VAL A 256 -5.71 -22.82 -21.05
N THR A 257 -5.52 -23.87 -21.81
CA THR A 257 -5.93 -25.26 -21.50
C THR A 257 -5.12 -25.96 -20.41
N GLN A 258 -4.03 -25.38 -19.94
CA GLN A 258 -3.23 -25.98 -18.88
C GLN A 258 -3.78 -25.61 -17.51
N ALA A 259 -4.04 -26.61 -16.67
CA ALA A 259 -4.50 -26.40 -15.32
C ALA A 259 -3.48 -25.62 -14.47
N ASP A 260 -3.97 -24.59 -13.78
CA ASP A 260 -3.19 -23.74 -12.87
C ASP A 260 -3.98 -23.52 -11.58
N THR A 261 -3.30 -23.23 -10.47
CA THR A 261 -3.93 -22.88 -9.21
C THR A 261 -3.75 -21.39 -8.95
N LYS A 262 -4.86 -20.67 -8.86
CA LYS A 262 -4.88 -19.26 -8.50
C LYS A 262 -5.17 -19.14 -7.02
N TYR A 263 -4.54 -18.18 -6.35
CA TYR A 263 -4.66 -17.99 -4.90
C TYR A 263 -5.19 -16.59 -4.56
N ALA A 264 -6.00 -16.53 -3.51
CA ALA A 264 -6.46 -15.28 -2.91
C ALA A 264 -6.57 -15.43 -1.40
N ASP A 265 -6.27 -14.39 -0.64
CA ASP A 265 -6.54 -14.35 0.79
C ASP A 265 -7.97 -13.87 1.02
N CYS A 266 -8.78 -14.69 1.65
CA CYS A 266 -10.20 -14.46 1.83
C CYS A 266 -10.60 -14.54 3.30
N LYS A 267 -11.48 -13.63 3.72
CA LYS A 267 -12.15 -13.72 5.03
C LYS A 267 -13.43 -14.53 4.90
N VAL A 268 -13.51 -15.63 5.64
CA VAL A 268 -14.75 -16.42 5.82
C VAL A 268 -15.30 -16.10 7.19
N LEU A 269 -16.42 -15.37 7.24
CA LEU A 269 -17.08 -14.91 8.46
C LEU A 269 -18.47 -15.55 8.52
N LEU A 270 -18.63 -16.54 9.40
CA LEU A 270 -19.85 -17.36 9.48
C LEU A 270 -20.72 -17.03 10.71
N GLY A 271 -20.31 -16.05 11.53
CA GLY A 271 -21.01 -15.73 12.76
C GLY A 271 -21.02 -16.90 13.74
N ASP A 272 -22.20 -17.39 14.09
CA ASP A 272 -22.34 -18.52 15.02
C ASP A 272 -22.25 -19.92 14.36
N ALA A 273 -22.23 -19.97 13.02
CA ALA A 273 -22.16 -21.23 12.28
C ALA A 273 -20.71 -21.67 12.01
N THR A 274 -20.52 -22.95 11.71
CA THR A 274 -19.29 -23.49 11.13
C THR A 274 -19.53 -24.07 9.74
N THR A 275 -20.78 -24.16 9.29
CA THR A 275 -21.17 -24.67 7.97
C THR A 275 -21.61 -23.53 7.08
N ALA A 276 -21.21 -23.57 5.82
CA ALA A 276 -21.57 -22.57 4.83
C ALA A 276 -21.76 -23.18 3.44
N GLU A 277 -22.59 -22.57 2.63
CA GLU A 277 -22.64 -22.83 1.20
C GLU A 277 -21.45 -22.16 0.51
N VAL A 278 -20.65 -22.93 -0.20
CA VAL A 278 -19.60 -22.47 -1.13
C VAL A 278 -20.17 -22.55 -2.52
N LYS A 279 -20.08 -21.45 -3.28
CA LYS A 279 -20.55 -21.39 -4.67
C LYS A 279 -19.43 -20.86 -5.58
N LEU A 280 -19.19 -21.55 -6.69
CA LEU A 280 -18.48 -21.06 -7.85
C LEU A 280 -19.48 -20.52 -8.86
N ASN A 281 -19.17 -19.42 -9.53
CA ASN A 281 -20.02 -18.82 -10.56
C ASN A 281 -19.16 -18.29 -11.71
N LEU A 282 -19.44 -18.72 -12.94
CA LEU A 282 -18.80 -18.13 -14.12
C LEU A 282 -19.45 -16.76 -14.39
N GLU A 283 -18.72 -15.69 -14.15
CA GLU A 283 -19.20 -14.31 -14.35
C GLU A 283 -18.71 -13.70 -15.64
N THR A 284 -17.52 -14.10 -16.08
CA THR A 284 -16.93 -13.60 -17.32
C THR A 284 -16.53 -14.77 -18.20
N ASP A 285 -17.37 -15.04 -19.17
CA ASP A 285 -17.08 -15.96 -20.28
C ASP A 285 -16.67 -15.12 -21.50
N ASN A 286 -15.36 -15.06 -21.77
CA ASN A 286 -14.80 -14.25 -22.84
C ASN A 286 -14.64 -15.03 -24.16
N GLY A 287 -15.50 -15.98 -24.43
CA GLY A 287 -15.43 -16.76 -25.66
C GLY A 287 -16.52 -17.82 -25.79
N SER A 288 -16.35 -18.71 -26.77
CA SER A 288 -17.23 -19.85 -27.01
C SER A 288 -16.66 -21.16 -26.46
N ASN A 289 -15.62 -21.08 -25.63
CA ASN A 289 -14.90 -22.23 -25.11
C ASN A 289 -15.17 -22.40 -23.60
N ASP A 290 -14.93 -23.60 -23.12
CA ASP A 290 -15.27 -24.03 -21.78
C ASP A 290 -14.29 -23.52 -20.73
N THR A 291 -14.78 -23.39 -19.50
CA THR A 291 -13.98 -23.13 -18.29
C THR A 291 -14.15 -24.28 -17.32
N TYR A 292 -13.08 -24.72 -16.71
CA TYR A 292 -13.03 -25.92 -15.87
C TYR A 292 -12.46 -25.58 -14.50
N VAL A 293 -13.04 -26.16 -13.44
CA VAL A 293 -12.49 -26.12 -12.09
C VAL A 293 -12.33 -27.57 -11.59
N ASP A 294 -11.14 -27.88 -11.11
CA ASP A 294 -10.75 -29.18 -10.51
C ASP A 294 -11.13 -29.21 -9.03
N TYR A 295 -10.54 -28.32 -8.24
CA TYR A 295 -10.86 -28.23 -6.81
C TYR A 295 -10.68 -26.82 -6.26
N ILE A 296 -11.24 -26.64 -5.06
CA ILE A 296 -11.02 -25.44 -4.21
C ILE A 296 -10.37 -25.92 -2.90
N THR A 297 -9.39 -25.16 -2.42
CA THR A 297 -8.82 -25.34 -1.08
C THR A 297 -8.99 -24.07 -0.27
N PHE A 298 -9.37 -24.23 1.01
CA PHE A 298 -9.36 -23.16 2.01
C PHE A 298 -8.34 -23.57 3.07
N THR A 299 -7.21 -22.90 3.14
CA THR A 299 -6.17 -23.14 4.15
C THR A 299 -6.23 -22.04 5.19
N LEU A 300 -6.61 -22.39 6.42
CA LEU A 300 -6.74 -21.45 7.54
C LEU A 300 -5.37 -20.84 7.86
N GLN A 301 -5.29 -19.51 7.82
CA GLN A 301 -4.12 -18.75 8.22
C GLN A 301 -4.18 -18.37 9.70
N ASN A 302 -5.32 -17.85 10.12
CA ASN A 302 -5.60 -17.55 11.51
C ASN A 302 -7.12 -17.51 11.77
N GLU A 303 -7.50 -17.89 12.97
CA GLU A 303 -8.86 -17.66 13.47
C GLU A 303 -9.06 -16.17 13.75
N MET A 304 -10.20 -15.65 13.31
CA MET A 304 -10.56 -14.26 13.52
C MET A 304 -11.55 -14.15 14.68
N GLN A 305 -11.35 -13.18 15.54
CA GLN A 305 -12.35 -12.83 16.54
C GLN A 305 -13.61 -12.30 15.84
N GLU A 306 -14.76 -12.47 16.47
CA GLU A 306 -16.00 -11.82 16.01
C GLU A 306 -15.76 -10.31 15.95
N ARG A 307 -16.07 -9.71 14.79
CA ARG A 307 -15.89 -8.28 14.59
C ARG A 307 -16.92 -7.51 15.41
N THR A 308 -16.44 -6.61 16.24
CA THR A 308 -17.24 -5.56 16.88
C THR A 308 -17.12 -4.27 16.08
N ALA A 309 -18.06 -3.35 16.29
CA ALA A 309 -17.95 -2.02 15.68
C ALA A 309 -16.63 -1.34 16.07
N PRO A 310 -16.01 -0.55 15.17
CA PRO A 310 -14.79 0.18 15.49
C PRO A 310 -14.99 1.09 16.70
N VAL A 311 -13.97 1.16 17.55
CA VAL A 311 -13.96 2.09 18.68
C VAL A 311 -13.22 3.35 18.26
N LEU A 312 -13.94 4.48 18.29
CA LEU A 312 -13.34 5.77 17.99
C LEU A 312 -12.38 6.19 19.10
N PRO A 313 -11.21 6.77 18.76
CA PRO A 313 -10.28 7.28 19.74
C PRO A 313 -10.86 8.50 20.45
N SER A 314 -10.58 8.66 21.74
CA SER A 314 -10.97 9.85 22.50
C SER A 314 -10.10 11.08 22.23
N GLN A 315 -8.94 10.88 21.62
CA GLN A 315 -7.99 11.90 21.18
C GLN A 315 -7.31 11.42 19.90
N GLY A 316 -7.12 12.34 18.96
CA GLY A 316 -6.48 12.05 17.69
C GLY A 316 -4.96 11.82 17.78
N ALA A 317 -4.40 11.37 16.65
CA ALA A 317 -2.97 11.07 16.53
C ALA A 317 -2.08 12.30 16.77
N TYR A 318 -2.58 13.51 16.50
CA TYR A 318 -1.85 14.74 16.82
C TYR A 318 -1.46 14.81 18.30
N TYR A 319 -2.33 14.38 19.21
CA TYR A 319 -2.08 14.43 20.66
C TYR A 319 -1.39 13.18 21.19
N THR A 320 -1.70 12.01 20.60
CA THR A 320 -1.29 10.70 21.12
C THR A 320 -0.09 10.09 20.40
N ASN A 321 0.22 10.56 19.20
CA ASN A 321 1.16 9.93 18.26
C ASN A 321 0.81 8.46 17.96
N THR A 322 -0.46 8.08 18.10
CA THR A 322 -0.96 6.74 17.81
C THR A 322 -1.84 6.79 16.58
N TYR A 323 -1.46 6.02 15.57
CA TYR A 323 -2.18 5.93 14.30
C TYR A 323 -2.83 4.56 14.20
N ARG A 324 -4.14 4.54 13.95
CA ARG A 324 -4.89 3.31 13.79
C ARG A 324 -4.48 2.60 12.50
N ASN A 325 -4.26 1.30 12.57
CA ASN A 325 -4.13 0.45 11.40
C ASN A 325 -5.42 -0.35 11.22
N LEU A 326 -6.33 0.17 10.39
CA LEU A 326 -7.64 -0.44 10.16
C LEU A 326 -7.53 -1.85 9.57
N PHE A 327 -6.52 -2.12 8.77
CA PHE A 327 -6.31 -3.46 8.21
C PHE A 327 -5.94 -4.48 9.31
N VAL A 328 -5.05 -4.10 10.24
CA VAL A 328 -4.70 -4.95 11.37
C VAL A 328 -5.91 -5.13 12.31
N GLU A 329 -6.64 -4.05 12.60
CA GLU A 329 -7.87 -4.11 13.37
C GLU A 329 -8.94 -4.99 12.67
N ALA A 330 -8.98 -4.99 11.35
CA ALA A 330 -9.83 -5.84 10.54
C ALA A 330 -9.31 -7.29 10.41
N GLY A 331 -8.14 -7.64 10.99
CA GLY A 331 -7.61 -9.01 11.09
C GLY A 331 -6.56 -9.38 10.05
N TYR A 332 -6.07 -8.43 9.24
CA TYR A 332 -4.92 -8.69 8.35
C TYR A 332 -3.60 -8.58 9.12
N SER A 333 -2.59 -9.34 8.72
CA SER A 333 -1.28 -9.24 9.38
C SER A 333 -0.54 -7.96 8.96
N GLU A 334 0.18 -7.36 9.90
CA GLU A 334 0.98 -6.16 9.65
C GLU A 334 2.02 -6.38 8.52
N ALA A 335 2.60 -7.58 8.45
CA ALA A 335 3.54 -7.94 7.38
C ALA A 335 2.89 -7.85 5.99
N LYS A 336 1.65 -8.33 5.83
CA LYS A 336 0.91 -8.22 4.56
C LYS A 336 0.51 -6.78 4.24
N VAL A 337 0.18 -5.98 5.25
CA VAL A 337 -0.10 -4.54 5.07
C VAL A 337 1.14 -3.84 4.51
N ASN A 338 2.30 -4.07 5.13
CA ASN A 338 3.57 -3.49 4.68
C ASN A 338 3.96 -3.98 3.27
N GLN A 339 3.71 -5.26 2.97
CA GLN A 339 3.94 -5.82 1.63
C GLN A 339 3.07 -5.12 0.57
N LYS A 340 1.78 -4.88 0.85
CA LYS A 340 0.90 -4.17 -0.10
C LYS A 340 1.30 -2.71 -0.31
N LEU A 341 1.76 -2.02 0.73
CA LEU A 341 2.32 -0.66 0.60
C LEU A 341 3.54 -0.64 -0.31
N GLU A 342 4.47 -1.58 -0.10
CA GLU A 342 5.64 -1.70 -0.96
C GLU A 342 5.27 -2.08 -2.40
N GLN A 343 4.31 -2.98 -2.60
CA GLN A 343 3.79 -3.32 -3.93
C GLN A 343 3.15 -2.10 -4.63
N ALA A 344 2.41 -1.26 -3.88
CA ALA A 344 1.84 -0.03 -4.44
C ALA A 344 2.95 0.94 -4.87
N TRP A 345 4.01 1.08 -4.06
CA TRP A 345 5.18 1.87 -4.45
C TRP A 345 5.83 1.32 -5.72
N GLN A 346 6.19 0.05 -5.74
CA GLN A 346 6.84 -0.60 -6.87
C GLN A 346 6.01 -0.47 -8.14
N GLN A 347 4.68 -0.66 -8.06
CA GLN A 347 3.83 -0.59 -9.23
C GLN A 347 3.66 0.84 -9.74
N LEU A 348 3.32 1.81 -8.88
CA LEU A 348 2.95 3.15 -9.29
C LEU A 348 4.16 4.07 -9.53
N PHE A 349 5.31 3.80 -8.87
CA PHE A 349 6.51 4.62 -9.03
C PHE A 349 7.60 3.94 -9.88
N GLU A 350 7.73 2.63 -9.84
CA GLU A 350 8.81 1.89 -10.49
C GLU A 350 8.30 0.92 -11.58
N GLY A 351 6.98 0.77 -11.73
CA GLY A 351 6.37 -0.22 -12.62
C GLY A 351 6.55 0.04 -14.10
N THR A 352 5.91 -0.80 -14.91
CA THR A 352 6.01 -0.74 -16.37
C THR A 352 5.40 0.52 -16.95
N ASP A 353 6.00 1.00 -18.05
CA ASP A 353 5.44 2.06 -18.87
C ASP A 353 4.37 1.51 -19.82
N GLY A 354 3.57 2.38 -20.38
CA GLY A 354 2.49 2.03 -21.31
C GLY A 354 1.20 2.76 -20.94
N ARG A 355 0.40 3.13 -21.94
CA ARG A 355 -0.86 3.84 -21.69
C ARG A 355 -1.97 2.88 -21.27
N GLU A 356 -2.14 1.78 -21.99
CA GLU A 356 -3.27 0.86 -21.81
C GLU A 356 -2.95 -0.29 -20.83
N ASP A 357 -1.68 -0.68 -20.72
CA ASP A 357 -1.19 -1.83 -19.95
C ASP A 357 -0.10 -1.47 -18.94
N GLY A 358 0.29 -0.20 -18.85
CA GLY A 358 1.33 0.26 -17.93
C GLY A 358 0.84 0.38 -16.49
N GLN A 359 1.80 0.56 -15.60
CA GLN A 359 1.59 0.58 -14.16
C GLN A 359 1.99 1.89 -13.51
N ARG A 360 3.12 2.48 -13.94
CA ARG A 360 3.68 3.67 -13.27
C ARG A 360 2.99 4.96 -13.67
N VAL A 361 2.98 5.88 -12.72
CA VAL A 361 2.58 7.29 -12.91
C VAL A 361 3.74 8.25 -12.69
N TYR A 362 4.82 7.81 -12.05
CA TYR A 362 6.04 8.59 -11.77
C TYR A 362 7.03 8.47 -12.92
N TYR A 363 7.54 9.61 -13.41
CA TYR A 363 8.46 9.68 -14.53
C TYR A 363 9.62 10.66 -14.24
N GLU A 364 10.85 10.16 -14.31
CA GLU A 364 12.04 10.96 -14.12
C GLU A 364 12.37 11.78 -15.37
N VAL A 365 12.89 13.01 -15.16
CA VAL A 365 13.38 13.90 -16.19
C VAL A 365 14.84 14.27 -15.88
N GLY A 366 15.77 13.80 -16.72
CA GLY A 366 17.19 13.95 -16.42
C GLY A 366 17.58 13.19 -15.15
N THR A 367 18.39 13.82 -14.30
CA THR A 367 18.95 13.18 -13.10
C THR A 367 18.28 13.63 -11.79
N ASP A 368 17.58 14.77 -11.80
CA ASP A 368 17.17 15.47 -10.57
C ASP A 368 15.77 16.09 -10.62
N GLU A 369 14.97 15.76 -11.63
CA GLU A 369 13.57 16.15 -11.74
C GLU A 369 12.69 14.93 -12.02
N ALA A 370 11.41 15.02 -11.64
CA ALA A 370 10.40 14.03 -11.96
C ALA A 370 8.99 14.64 -11.93
N TYR A 371 8.06 13.99 -12.62
CA TYR A 371 6.64 14.35 -12.57
C TYR A 371 5.72 13.15 -12.42
N ILE A 372 4.51 13.41 -11.94
CA ILE A 372 3.39 12.48 -11.94
C ILE A 372 2.54 12.74 -13.19
N LEU A 373 2.36 11.72 -14.01
CA LEU A 373 1.63 11.79 -15.29
C LEU A 373 0.17 11.40 -15.13
N ASP A 374 -0.75 12.27 -15.51
CA ASP A 374 -2.10 11.83 -15.87
C ASP A 374 -2.04 11.13 -17.23
N VAL A 375 -2.00 9.80 -17.17
CA VAL A 375 -1.79 8.93 -18.32
C VAL A 375 -2.92 9.02 -19.31
N ASN A 376 -4.16 9.23 -18.84
CA ASN A 376 -5.32 9.35 -19.70
C ASN A 376 -5.29 10.64 -20.54
N ASN A 377 -4.95 11.77 -19.88
CA ASN A 377 -4.94 13.09 -20.52
C ASN A 377 -3.60 13.47 -21.13
N ASP A 378 -2.57 12.68 -20.88
CA ASP A 378 -1.18 12.89 -21.32
C ASP A 378 -0.67 14.27 -20.88
N ASP A 379 -0.91 14.60 -19.59
CA ASP A 379 -0.51 15.86 -18.97
C ASP A 379 -0.02 15.67 -17.52
N VAL A 380 0.54 16.73 -16.95
CA VAL A 380 1.02 16.78 -15.57
C VAL A 380 0.20 17.80 -14.81
N ARG A 381 -0.42 17.42 -13.70
CA ARG A 381 -1.29 18.28 -12.89
C ARG A 381 -0.66 18.59 -11.54
N SER A 382 -0.95 19.80 -11.01
CA SER A 382 -0.52 20.19 -9.66
C SER A 382 -1.09 19.24 -8.60
N GLU A 383 -2.31 18.74 -8.79
CA GLU A 383 -2.94 17.70 -7.99
C GLU A 383 -2.03 16.46 -7.86
N GLY A 384 -1.72 15.81 -8.98
CA GLY A 384 -0.89 14.60 -8.97
C GLY A 384 0.53 14.83 -8.49
N GLN A 385 1.12 15.97 -8.85
CA GLN A 385 2.46 16.34 -8.43
C GLN A 385 2.56 16.49 -6.91
N SER A 386 1.59 17.15 -6.29
CA SER A 386 1.52 17.38 -4.85
C SER A 386 1.16 16.10 -4.09
N TYR A 387 0.28 15.26 -4.64
CA TYR A 387 -0.03 13.93 -4.08
C TYR A 387 1.20 13.01 -4.12
N GLY A 388 1.96 13.02 -5.22
CA GLY A 388 3.21 12.31 -5.32
C GLY A 388 4.21 12.71 -4.24
N MET A 389 4.34 14.02 -3.96
CA MET A 389 5.16 14.52 -2.85
C MET A 389 4.63 14.05 -1.50
N MET A 390 3.32 14.09 -1.27
CA MET A 390 2.72 13.60 -0.03
C MET A 390 2.99 12.11 0.16
N ILE A 391 2.82 11.28 -0.85
CA ILE A 391 3.15 9.85 -0.80
C ILE A 391 4.63 9.66 -0.48
N CYS A 392 5.53 10.39 -1.15
CA CYS A 392 6.97 10.32 -0.91
C CYS A 392 7.34 10.66 0.55
N VAL A 393 6.77 11.73 1.11
CA VAL A 393 7.07 12.09 2.50
C VAL A 393 6.52 11.05 3.48
N GLN A 394 5.42 10.38 3.18
CA GLN A 394 4.88 9.32 4.04
C GLN A 394 5.67 8.00 3.91
N MET A 395 6.21 7.70 2.73
CA MET A 395 6.99 6.49 2.44
C MET A 395 8.51 6.62 2.71
N ASP A 396 8.98 7.76 3.22
CA ASP A 396 10.42 8.05 3.46
C ASP A 396 11.28 8.07 2.19
N LYS A 397 10.74 8.60 1.10
CA LYS A 397 11.36 8.67 -0.23
C LYS A 397 11.79 10.11 -0.54
N GLN A 398 12.81 10.61 0.18
CA GLN A 398 13.27 11.99 0.06
C GLN A 398 13.83 12.32 -1.33
N THR A 399 14.47 11.37 -2.00
CA THR A 399 15.04 11.58 -3.34
C THR A 399 13.94 11.87 -4.36
N GLU A 400 12.90 11.05 -4.39
CA GLU A 400 11.76 11.18 -5.29
C GLU A 400 10.95 12.44 -4.96
N PHE A 401 10.77 12.74 -3.66
CA PHE A 401 10.18 13.99 -3.19
C PHE A 401 10.92 15.20 -3.77
N ASN A 402 12.24 15.22 -3.66
CA ASN A 402 13.05 16.34 -4.14
C ASN A 402 12.98 16.51 -5.65
N LYS A 403 12.91 15.42 -6.41
CA LYS A 403 12.75 15.45 -7.87
C LYS A 403 11.39 16.01 -8.28
N LEU A 404 10.31 15.55 -7.60
CA LEU A 404 8.95 16.06 -7.83
C LEU A 404 8.87 17.56 -7.47
N TRP A 405 9.39 17.93 -6.29
CA TRP A 405 9.39 19.34 -5.87
C TRP A 405 10.19 20.23 -6.82
N LYS A 406 11.37 19.79 -7.25
CA LYS A 406 12.19 20.56 -8.18
C LYS A 406 11.45 20.81 -9.49
N TRP A 407 10.80 19.79 -10.04
CA TRP A 407 10.04 19.94 -11.28
C TRP A 407 8.86 20.91 -11.10
N ALA A 408 8.09 20.78 -10.02
CA ALA A 408 6.99 21.69 -9.72
C ALA A 408 7.47 23.13 -9.56
N LYS A 409 8.54 23.35 -8.81
CA LYS A 409 9.13 24.65 -8.56
C LYS A 409 9.64 25.31 -9.83
N THR A 410 10.31 24.54 -10.71
CA THR A 410 10.95 25.04 -11.92
C THR A 410 9.93 25.34 -13.03
N HIS A 411 8.95 24.45 -13.21
CA HIS A 411 8.09 24.49 -14.39
C HIS A 411 6.67 24.97 -14.11
N MET A 412 6.07 24.56 -12.97
CA MET A 412 4.69 24.92 -12.67
C MET A 412 4.57 26.29 -12.02
N GLN A 413 5.44 26.63 -11.05
CA GLN A 413 5.35 27.90 -10.35
C GLN A 413 5.57 29.10 -11.28
N HIS A 414 4.79 30.14 -11.08
CA HIS A 414 4.96 31.42 -11.78
C HIS A 414 5.95 32.30 -11.02
N GLU A 415 7.04 32.68 -11.67
CA GLU A 415 8.05 33.58 -11.11
C GLU A 415 7.68 35.04 -11.25
N ASP A 416 6.84 35.36 -12.24
CA ASP A 416 6.37 36.71 -12.57
C ASP A 416 4.90 36.71 -13.02
N GLY A 417 4.40 37.87 -13.45
CA GLY A 417 3.06 38.02 -13.97
C GLY A 417 1.98 38.05 -12.87
N GLU A 418 0.74 38.01 -13.29
CA GLU A 418 -0.43 38.11 -12.38
C GLU A 418 -0.56 36.89 -11.46
N PHE A 419 -0.13 35.71 -11.90
CA PHE A 419 -0.16 34.47 -11.11
C PHE A 419 1.11 34.24 -10.28
N LYS A 420 2.04 35.19 -10.20
CA LYS A 420 3.29 35.01 -9.47
C LYS A 420 3.08 34.37 -8.09
N GLY A 421 3.83 33.30 -7.82
CA GLY A 421 3.79 32.51 -6.60
C GLY A 421 2.81 31.34 -6.62
N TYR A 422 1.81 31.34 -7.51
CA TYR A 422 0.93 30.22 -7.75
C TYR A 422 1.52 29.22 -8.74
N PHE A 423 0.95 28.02 -8.79
CA PHE A 423 1.35 26.94 -9.70
C PHE A 423 0.31 26.78 -10.82
N ALA A 424 0.77 26.63 -12.06
CA ALA A 424 -0.13 26.25 -13.15
C ALA A 424 -0.69 24.84 -12.88
N TRP A 425 -2.02 24.71 -12.96
CA TRP A 425 -2.67 23.45 -12.59
C TRP A 425 -2.41 22.33 -13.58
N VAL A 426 -2.13 22.64 -14.87
CA VAL A 426 -1.88 21.64 -15.90
C VAL A 426 -0.72 22.03 -16.83
N MET A 427 0.17 21.09 -17.07
CA MET A 427 1.41 21.22 -17.81
C MET A 427 1.51 20.17 -18.91
N ASN A 428 2.28 20.46 -19.94
CA ASN A 428 2.82 19.44 -20.83
C ASN A 428 4.03 18.74 -20.17
N LYS A 429 4.34 17.53 -20.60
CA LYS A 429 5.51 16.75 -20.12
C LYS A 429 6.86 17.40 -20.39
N ASP A 430 6.92 18.35 -21.33
CA ASP A 430 8.14 19.14 -21.63
C ASP A 430 8.32 20.35 -20.69
N GLY A 431 7.45 20.50 -19.69
CA GLY A 431 7.49 21.61 -18.73
C GLY A 431 6.84 22.90 -19.21
N SER A 432 6.22 22.94 -20.39
CA SER A 432 5.44 24.08 -20.83
C SER A 432 4.04 24.09 -20.22
N LYS A 433 3.55 25.27 -19.84
CA LYS A 433 2.20 25.44 -19.24
C LYS A 433 1.13 25.28 -20.30
N ARG A 434 0.11 24.44 -20.04
CA ARG A 434 -1.11 24.39 -20.87
C ARG A 434 -2.08 25.48 -20.44
N GLU A 435 -2.25 25.66 -19.13
CA GLU A 435 -3.06 26.71 -18.53
C GLU A 435 -2.30 27.35 -17.38
N SER A 436 -2.60 28.61 -17.09
CA SER A 436 -1.83 29.39 -16.13
C SER A 436 -2.49 29.52 -14.75
N SER A 437 -3.80 29.26 -14.65
CA SER A 437 -4.52 29.37 -13.37
C SER A 437 -4.09 28.25 -12.40
N PRO A 438 -4.12 28.48 -11.09
CA PRO A 438 -3.90 27.44 -10.11
C PRO A 438 -5.17 26.62 -9.85
N ALA A 439 -5.00 25.42 -9.27
CA ALA A 439 -6.04 24.64 -8.63
C ALA A 439 -5.66 24.47 -7.16
N PRO A 440 -6.44 25.01 -6.21
CA PRO A 440 -6.07 25.11 -4.79
C PRO A 440 -5.61 23.83 -4.12
N ASP A 441 -6.16 22.67 -4.47
CA ASP A 441 -5.74 21.36 -3.93
C ASP A 441 -4.24 21.10 -4.15
N GLY A 442 -3.70 21.53 -5.30
CA GLY A 442 -2.28 21.44 -5.56
C GLY A 442 -1.44 22.22 -4.56
N GLU A 443 -1.77 23.52 -4.37
CA GLU A 443 -1.10 24.38 -3.41
C GLU A 443 -1.20 23.85 -1.98
N GLU A 444 -2.38 23.39 -1.56
CA GLU A 444 -2.64 22.90 -0.21
C GLU A 444 -1.80 21.65 0.11
N TYR A 445 -1.72 20.70 -0.82
CA TYR A 445 -0.89 19.52 -0.66
C TYR A 445 0.61 19.83 -0.79
N PHE A 446 1.04 20.78 -1.64
CA PHE A 446 2.42 21.26 -1.67
C PHE A 446 2.84 21.83 -0.32
N ILE A 447 2.05 22.77 0.24
CA ILE A 447 2.32 23.38 1.55
C ILE A 447 2.49 22.32 2.62
N THR A 448 1.50 21.43 2.74
CA THR A 448 1.48 20.45 3.83
C THR A 448 2.60 19.42 3.67
N SER A 449 2.84 18.91 2.45
CA SER A 449 3.94 17.96 2.21
C SER A 449 5.32 18.57 2.46
N LEU A 450 5.54 19.84 2.13
CA LEU A 450 6.77 20.57 2.44
C LEU A 450 6.95 20.78 3.95
N MET A 451 5.90 21.12 4.70
CA MET A 451 5.97 21.24 6.16
C MET A 451 6.31 19.89 6.81
N LEU A 452 5.67 18.80 6.35
CA LEU A 452 5.97 17.45 6.82
C LEU A 452 7.41 17.03 6.46
N ALA A 453 7.90 17.37 5.27
CA ALA A 453 9.27 17.13 4.83
C ALA A 453 10.29 17.87 5.70
N ALA A 454 10.04 19.15 6.00
CA ALA A 454 10.88 19.94 6.89
C ALA A 454 10.99 19.30 8.29
N ASN A 455 9.88 18.81 8.81
CA ASN A 455 9.83 18.19 10.12
C ASN A 455 10.38 16.75 10.14
N ARG A 456 10.29 16.02 9.01
CA ARG A 456 10.78 14.65 8.90
C ARG A 456 12.28 14.57 8.60
N TRP A 457 12.74 15.35 7.64
CA TRP A 457 14.11 15.27 7.11
C TRP A 457 14.98 16.48 7.45
N GLY A 458 14.37 17.54 7.97
CA GLY A 458 15.04 18.83 8.16
C GLY A 458 15.05 19.69 6.90
N ASN A 459 15.35 20.96 7.07
CA ASN A 459 15.47 21.90 5.96
C ASN A 459 16.83 21.77 5.29
N GLY A 460 16.84 21.76 3.95
CA GLY A 460 18.03 21.88 3.12
C GLY A 460 18.31 23.34 2.73
N GLU A 461 19.13 23.52 1.69
CA GLU A 461 19.46 24.83 1.13
C GLU A 461 18.62 25.15 -0.12
N GLY A 462 18.43 26.42 -0.43
CA GLY A 462 17.71 26.88 -1.62
C GLY A 462 16.26 26.39 -1.61
N ILE A 463 15.80 25.83 -2.71
CA ILE A 463 14.42 25.30 -2.85
C ILE A 463 14.13 24.10 -1.93
N TYR A 464 15.15 23.52 -1.31
CA TYR A 464 15.00 22.42 -0.34
C TYR A 464 14.94 22.91 1.10
N ASN A 465 14.90 24.23 1.33
CA ASN A 465 14.44 24.77 2.61
C ASN A 465 12.91 24.67 2.64
N TYR A 466 12.44 23.44 2.90
CA TYR A 466 11.03 23.06 2.75
C TYR A 466 10.08 23.96 3.54
N MET A 467 10.43 24.31 4.78
CA MET A 467 9.57 25.18 5.61
C MET A 467 9.47 26.60 5.02
N ALA A 468 10.57 27.15 4.52
CA ALA A 468 10.56 28.46 3.87
C ALA A 468 9.75 28.44 2.58
N GLU A 469 9.82 27.38 1.80
CA GLU A 469 9.03 27.21 0.57
C GLU A 469 7.53 27.06 0.89
N ALA A 470 7.16 26.29 1.91
CA ALA A 470 5.77 26.16 2.37
C ALA A 470 5.21 27.52 2.78
N ASN A 471 5.94 28.31 3.58
CA ASN A 471 5.52 29.64 4.01
C ASN A 471 5.45 30.63 2.85
N ALA A 472 6.32 30.53 1.84
CA ALA A 472 6.25 31.34 0.64
C ALA A 472 4.97 31.08 -0.18
N ILE A 473 4.56 29.81 -0.29
CA ILE A 473 3.28 29.44 -0.94
C ILE A 473 2.10 29.98 -0.11
N LEU A 474 2.11 29.80 1.21
CA LEU A 474 1.06 30.34 2.11
C LEU A 474 0.92 31.85 1.98
N GLU A 475 2.02 32.60 1.95
CA GLU A 475 1.99 34.06 1.79
C GLU A 475 1.41 34.46 0.43
N SER A 476 1.78 33.78 -0.65
CA SER A 476 1.21 34.00 -1.98
C SER A 476 -0.28 33.65 -2.04
N SER A 477 -0.71 32.64 -1.30
CA SER A 477 -2.11 32.20 -1.20
C SER A 477 -2.95 33.15 -0.36
N TRP A 478 -2.35 33.75 0.66
CA TRP A 478 -3.00 34.72 1.55
C TRP A 478 -3.21 36.07 0.91
N ASN A 479 -2.22 36.58 0.21
CA ASN A 479 -2.22 37.91 -0.34
C ASN A 479 -1.59 37.89 -1.73
N LYS A 480 -2.14 38.68 -2.63
CA LYS A 480 -1.59 38.89 -3.98
C LYS A 480 -1.07 40.29 -4.15
N PRO A 481 0.01 40.71 -3.42
CA PRO A 481 0.54 42.07 -3.47
C PRO A 481 1.01 42.45 -4.86
N ASP A 482 1.53 41.48 -5.63
CA ASP A 482 2.02 41.70 -6.99
C ASP A 482 0.90 42.05 -7.98
N VAL A 483 -0.35 41.77 -7.64
CA VAL A 483 -1.53 42.18 -8.44
C VAL A 483 -1.60 43.71 -8.57
N ALA A 484 -0.99 44.47 -7.67
CA ALA A 484 -0.89 45.94 -7.80
C ALA A 484 -0.20 46.38 -9.09
N ASN A 485 0.70 45.58 -9.66
CA ASN A 485 1.34 45.78 -10.95
C ASN A 485 0.43 45.40 -12.14
N TYR A 486 -0.68 44.73 -11.85
CA TYR A 486 -1.68 44.26 -12.81
C TYR A 486 -3.06 44.71 -12.34
N PRO A 487 -3.36 46.03 -12.34
CA PRO A 487 -4.56 46.60 -11.68
C PRO A 487 -5.89 46.13 -12.30
N PHE A 488 -5.84 45.49 -13.45
CA PHE A 488 -7.00 44.90 -14.13
C PHE A 488 -7.03 43.37 -14.02
N SER A 489 -6.13 42.78 -13.21
CA SER A 489 -6.11 41.33 -12.98
C SER A 489 -7.32 40.87 -12.18
N ASP A 490 -7.88 39.75 -12.61
CA ASP A 490 -8.94 39.01 -11.89
C ASP A 490 -8.41 38.00 -10.89
N VAL A 491 -7.09 37.90 -10.71
CA VAL A 491 -6.46 36.98 -9.73
C VAL A 491 -6.82 37.38 -8.31
N LYS A 492 -7.19 36.39 -7.51
CA LYS A 492 -7.62 36.54 -6.11
C LYS A 492 -6.71 35.74 -5.18
N PRO A 493 -6.76 36.00 -3.85
CA PRO A 493 -6.21 35.06 -2.86
C PRO A 493 -6.85 33.67 -2.98
N LEU A 494 -6.13 32.66 -2.52
CA LEU A 494 -6.62 31.27 -2.49
C LEU A 494 -7.79 31.08 -1.52
N PHE A 495 -7.86 31.96 -0.51
CA PHE A 495 -8.88 31.93 0.54
C PHE A 495 -9.73 33.18 0.49
N ASP A 496 -11.06 33.05 0.47
CA ASP A 496 -11.96 34.18 0.75
C ASP A 496 -11.91 34.47 2.24
N LYS A 497 -11.42 35.69 2.57
CA LYS A 497 -11.21 36.11 3.96
C LYS A 497 -12.51 36.45 4.69
N THR A 498 -13.59 36.75 3.96
CA THR A 498 -14.91 37.03 4.51
C THR A 498 -15.65 35.75 4.82
N GLU A 499 -15.71 34.87 3.84
CA GLU A 499 -16.37 33.56 3.96
C GLU A 499 -15.52 32.57 4.75
N LYS A 500 -14.20 32.80 4.85
CA LYS A 500 -13.22 31.91 5.48
C LYS A 500 -13.24 30.51 4.86
N GLN A 501 -13.25 30.48 3.54
CA GLN A 501 -13.28 29.27 2.75
C GLN A 501 -12.21 29.34 1.66
N VAL A 502 -11.72 28.18 1.26
CA VAL A 502 -10.92 28.02 0.05
C VAL A 502 -11.81 28.29 -1.16
N VAL A 503 -11.29 29.01 -2.15
CA VAL A 503 -12.01 29.26 -3.40
C VAL A 503 -11.80 28.09 -4.38
N PHE A 504 -12.70 27.93 -5.33
CA PHE A 504 -12.57 26.86 -6.35
C PHE A 504 -11.36 27.10 -7.25
N VAL A 505 -11.26 28.26 -7.88
CA VAL A 505 -10.08 28.75 -8.60
C VAL A 505 -9.92 30.23 -8.26
N PRO A 506 -8.73 30.68 -7.84
CA PRO A 506 -8.52 32.06 -7.42
C PRO A 506 -8.43 33.03 -8.62
N TYR A 507 -9.42 32.98 -9.50
CA TYR A 507 -9.50 33.80 -10.71
C TYR A 507 -10.95 34.15 -11.05
N ALA A 508 -11.23 35.44 -11.29
CA ALA A 508 -12.50 35.95 -11.74
C ALA A 508 -13.71 35.45 -10.92
N THR A 509 -14.77 35.01 -11.59
CA THR A 509 -15.98 34.47 -10.94
C THR A 509 -15.79 33.09 -10.32
N SER A 510 -14.76 32.34 -10.71
CA SER A 510 -14.45 31.05 -10.09
C SER A 510 -14.00 31.19 -8.64
N ALA A 511 -13.55 32.40 -8.22
CA ALA A 511 -13.21 32.69 -6.83
C ALA A 511 -14.44 33.03 -5.96
N THR A 512 -15.67 32.94 -6.46
CA THR A 512 -16.91 33.19 -5.70
C THR A 512 -17.65 31.93 -5.27
N LYS A 513 -17.01 30.78 -5.41
CA LYS A 513 -17.49 29.47 -5.04
C LYS A 513 -16.35 28.61 -4.55
N THR A 514 -16.66 27.45 -4.02
CA THR A 514 -15.70 26.48 -3.47
C THR A 514 -15.90 25.09 -4.10
N ASP A 515 -14.93 24.22 -3.88
CA ASP A 515 -15.04 22.78 -4.03
C ASP A 515 -15.05 22.14 -2.62
N PRO A 516 -16.07 21.36 -2.24
CA PRO A 516 -16.10 20.70 -0.95
C PRO A 516 -14.88 19.84 -0.65
N SER A 517 -14.25 19.26 -1.68
CA SER A 517 -13.05 18.41 -1.52
C SER A 517 -11.76 19.20 -1.25
N TYR A 518 -11.75 20.52 -1.51
CA TYR A 518 -10.64 21.39 -1.17
C TYR A 518 -10.63 21.78 0.31
N HIS A 519 -11.72 21.54 1.05
CA HIS A 519 -11.74 21.75 2.49
C HIS A 519 -10.91 20.66 3.19
N LEU A 520 -9.74 21.06 3.71
CA LEU A 520 -8.75 20.20 4.34
C LEU A 520 -8.49 20.62 5.81
N PRO A 521 -9.50 20.48 6.71
CA PRO A 521 -9.39 20.96 8.10
C PRO A 521 -8.17 20.41 8.82
N ALA A 522 -7.79 19.14 8.58
CA ALA A 522 -6.59 18.55 9.14
C ALA A 522 -5.31 19.34 8.79
N PHE A 523 -5.19 19.78 7.55
CA PHE A 523 -4.02 20.54 7.09
C PHE A 523 -4.02 21.96 7.65
N TYR A 524 -5.17 22.62 7.65
CA TYR A 524 -5.32 23.99 8.20
C TYR A 524 -4.96 24.05 9.67
N ARG A 525 -5.26 23.00 10.44
CA ARG A 525 -4.87 22.89 11.86
C ARG A 525 -3.36 22.76 12.03
N LEU A 526 -2.66 22.06 11.12
CA LEU A 526 -1.19 22.05 11.13
C LEU A 526 -0.61 23.41 10.74
N TRP A 527 -1.21 24.10 9.76
CA TRP A 527 -0.76 25.46 9.39
C TRP A 527 -1.00 26.47 10.51
N ALA A 528 -2.09 26.33 11.25
CA ALA A 528 -2.34 27.14 12.43
C ALA A 528 -1.23 27.03 13.50
N GLU A 529 -0.52 25.88 13.54
CA GLU A 529 0.58 25.65 14.46
C GLU A 529 1.96 26.01 13.88
N TRP A 530 2.17 25.78 12.57
CA TRP A 530 3.49 25.78 11.99
C TRP A 530 3.78 26.90 10.98
N ALA A 531 2.76 27.62 10.52
CA ALA A 531 2.97 28.74 9.61
C ALA A 531 3.58 29.93 10.34
N ASP A 532 4.39 30.73 9.64
CA ASP A 532 4.99 31.94 10.16
C ASP A 532 3.98 33.05 10.43
N ASN A 533 2.88 33.07 9.65
CA ASN A 533 1.86 34.11 9.70
C ASN A 533 0.45 33.52 9.59
N HIS A 534 -0.56 34.31 9.99
CA HIS A 534 -1.99 34.02 9.79
C HIS A 534 -2.55 32.79 10.51
N GLN A 535 -1.93 32.32 11.56
CA GLN A 535 -2.31 31.11 12.31
C GLN A 535 -3.78 31.17 12.79
N ASP A 536 -4.23 32.33 13.29
CA ASP A 536 -5.62 32.51 13.71
C ASP A 536 -6.62 32.33 12.56
N PHE A 537 -6.24 32.71 11.34
CA PHE A 537 -7.08 32.50 10.17
C PHE A 537 -7.16 31.02 9.78
N TYR A 538 -6.05 30.28 9.82
CA TYR A 538 -6.05 28.86 9.51
C TYR A 538 -6.85 28.06 10.54
N THR A 539 -6.86 28.49 11.82
CA THR A 539 -7.78 27.95 12.83
C THR A 539 -9.24 28.16 12.40
N GLN A 540 -9.58 29.40 12.00
CA GLN A 540 -10.94 29.73 11.55
C GLN A 540 -11.32 29.03 10.24
N LEU A 541 -10.37 28.78 9.36
CA LEU A 541 -10.56 28.03 8.11
C LEU A 541 -10.91 26.57 8.38
N ALA A 542 -10.24 25.92 9.37
CA ALA A 542 -10.57 24.59 9.82
C ALA A 542 -11.96 24.53 10.46
N GLU A 543 -12.28 25.46 11.39
CA GLU A 543 -13.60 25.56 12.01
C GLU A 543 -14.71 25.77 10.96
N LYS A 544 -14.45 26.60 9.95
CA LYS A 544 -15.39 26.84 8.86
C LYS A 544 -15.60 25.59 8.02
N SER A 545 -14.56 24.81 7.75
CA SER A 545 -14.69 23.54 7.02
C SER A 545 -15.59 22.55 7.76
N HIS A 546 -15.44 22.44 9.10
CA HIS A 546 -16.34 21.64 9.93
C HIS A 546 -17.81 22.13 9.88
N GLU A 547 -18.02 23.47 9.84
CA GLU A 547 -19.37 24.04 9.67
C GLU A 547 -19.95 23.74 8.29
N MET A 548 -19.09 23.67 7.25
CA MET A 548 -19.55 23.57 5.86
C MET A 548 -19.83 22.14 5.42
N PHE A 549 -19.09 21.12 5.88
CA PHE A 549 -19.35 19.73 5.50
C PHE A 549 -20.82 19.30 5.72
N PRO A 550 -21.48 19.59 6.87
CA PRO A 550 -22.91 19.33 7.02
C PRO A 550 -23.82 20.05 6.03
N LYS A 551 -23.40 21.24 5.53
CA LYS A 551 -24.16 22.01 4.57
C LYS A 551 -23.99 21.52 3.13
N PHE A 552 -22.79 21.02 2.79
CA PHE A 552 -22.52 20.38 1.49
C PHE A 552 -23.24 19.04 1.36
N ALA A 553 -23.34 18.30 2.47
CA ALA A 553 -23.85 16.96 2.46
C ALA A 553 -25.37 16.89 2.26
N HIS A 554 -25.82 16.09 1.32
CA HIS A 554 -27.24 15.82 1.14
C HIS A 554 -27.84 15.14 2.38
N ALA A 555 -29.00 15.59 2.79
CA ALA A 555 -29.61 15.25 4.06
C ALA A 555 -29.87 13.74 4.25
N THR A 556 -30.13 13.00 3.18
CA THR A 556 -30.45 11.56 3.21
C THR A 556 -29.24 10.69 2.88
N THR A 557 -28.52 11.02 1.81
CA THR A 557 -27.43 10.17 1.28
C THR A 557 -26.07 10.50 1.88
N GLY A 558 -25.85 11.72 2.40
CA GLY A 558 -24.55 12.20 2.84
C GLY A 558 -23.59 12.57 1.69
N LEU A 559 -24.01 12.39 0.43
CA LEU A 559 -23.20 12.75 -0.74
C LEU A 559 -23.03 14.26 -0.84
N MET A 560 -21.84 14.70 -1.23
CA MET A 560 -21.47 16.10 -1.43
C MET A 560 -21.27 16.35 -2.93
N PRO A 561 -21.55 17.58 -3.44
CA PRO A 561 -21.29 17.89 -4.85
C PRO A 561 -19.80 18.10 -5.12
N ASP A 562 -19.39 18.04 -6.39
CA ASP A 562 -18.08 18.49 -6.81
C ASP A 562 -17.91 20.00 -6.50
N TYR A 563 -18.86 20.84 -6.94
CA TYR A 563 -18.78 22.28 -6.72
C TYR A 563 -19.93 22.76 -5.85
N ALA A 564 -19.63 23.71 -4.96
CA ALA A 564 -20.60 24.34 -4.08
C ALA A 564 -20.43 25.86 -4.01
N ASN A 565 -21.51 26.55 -3.71
CA ASN A 565 -21.46 27.94 -3.31
C ASN A 565 -20.99 28.05 -1.84
N PHE A 566 -20.50 29.22 -1.42
CA PHE A 566 -20.03 29.44 -0.04
C PHE A 566 -21.12 29.28 1.03
N ASP A 567 -22.38 29.26 0.66
CA ASP A 567 -23.49 28.95 1.58
C ASP A 567 -23.76 27.45 1.74
N GLY A 568 -23.06 26.63 0.99
CA GLY A 568 -23.17 25.15 1.00
C GLY A 568 -24.11 24.58 -0.07
N THR A 569 -24.81 25.43 -0.83
CA THR A 569 -25.67 24.93 -1.91
C THR A 569 -24.86 24.41 -3.08
N PRO A 570 -25.29 23.30 -3.74
CA PRO A 570 -24.60 22.78 -4.91
C PRO A 570 -24.50 23.81 -6.04
N ASN A 571 -23.34 23.89 -6.69
CA ASN A 571 -23.13 24.76 -7.84
C ASN A 571 -23.19 23.98 -9.15
N GLY A 572 -24.15 24.33 -10.02
CA GLY A 572 -24.43 23.60 -11.26
C GLY A 572 -23.54 23.95 -12.45
N GLU A 573 -22.49 24.74 -12.27
CA GLU A 573 -21.58 25.08 -13.37
C GLU A 573 -20.93 23.83 -13.95
N GLY A 574 -21.00 23.67 -15.27
CA GLY A 574 -20.45 22.49 -15.96
C GLY A 574 -21.10 21.14 -15.59
N GLY A 575 -22.21 21.14 -14.83
CA GLY A 575 -22.84 19.92 -14.35
C GLY A 575 -22.23 19.32 -13.10
N HIS A 576 -21.42 20.09 -12.35
CA HIS A 576 -20.68 19.65 -11.16
C HIS A 576 -21.49 19.76 -9.84
N ASN A 577 -22.80 19.81 -9.89
CA ASN A 577 -23.71 19.78 -8.73
C ASN A 577 -24.03 18.36 -8.25
N ASN A 578 -23.36 17.35 -8.76
CA ASN A 578 -23.51 15.94 -8.43
C ASN A 578 -22.28 15.41 -7.68
N PHE A 579 -22.42 14.24 -7.07
CA PHE A 579 -21.31 13.49 -6.48
C PHE A 579 -20.52 12.80 -7.59
N ARG A 580 -19.30 13.27 -7.81
CA ARG A 580 -18.37 12.78 -8.83
C ARG A 580 -16.94 12.91 -8.33
N PHE A 581 -15.99 12.49 -9.07
CA PHE A 581 -14.52 12.57 -8.95
C PHE A 581 -13.96 13.35 -7.74
N ASP A 582 -14.05 14.70 -7.75
CA ASP A 582 -13.48 15.54 -6.70
C ASP A 582 -14.21 15.33 -5.37
N ALA A 583 -15.51 15.18 -5.41
CA ALA A 583 -16.34 14.94 -4.23
C ALA A 583 -15.98 13.65 -3.45
N TRP A 584 -15.35 12.66 -4.10
CA TRP A 584 -14.90 11.42 -3.41
C TRP A 584 -13.94 11.75 -2.27
N ARG A 585 -13.07 12.74 -2.47
CA ARG A 585 -12.04 13.16 -1.51
C ARG A 585 -12.61 13.71 -0.21
N CYS A 586 -13.86 14.21 -0.20
CA CYS A 586 -14.52 14.65 1.03
C CYS A 586 -14.55 13.55 2.10
N MET A 587 -14.76 12.29 1.70
CA MET A 587 -14.74 11.13 2.60
C MET A 587 -13.34 10.91 3.20
N MET A 588 -12.29 11.05 2.37
CA MET A 588 -10.90 10.94 2.81
C MET A 588 -10.53 12.10 3.76
N ASN A 589 -10.96 13.33 3.44
CA ASN A 589 -10.64 14.52 4.23
C ASN A 589 -11.23 14.44 5.65
N MET A 590 -12.51 14.04 5.77
CA MET A 590 -13.15 13.81 7.08
C MET A 590 -12.47 12.68 7.85
N GLY A 591 -12.14 11.57 7.19
CA GLY A 591 -11.42 10.46 7.81
C GLY A 591 -10.03 10.85 8.31
N CYS A 592 -9.29 11.66 7.54
CA CYS A 592 -7.98 12.21 7.91
C CYS A 592 -8.09 13.13 9.13
N ASP A 593 -9.01 14.10 9.11
CA ASP A 593 -9.16 15.05 10.21
C ASP A 593 -9.54 14.35 11.50
N TYR A 594 -10.52 13.46 11.45
CA TYR A 594 -10.90 12.68 12.62
C TYR A 594 -9.75 11.80 13.15
N ALA A 595 -9.00 11.14 12.27
CA ALA A 595 -7.85 10.34 12.69
C ALA A 595 -6.77 11.18 13.40
N TRP A 596 -6.56 12.42 12.93
CA TRP A 596 -5.53 13.27 13.48
C TRP A 596 -5.96 14.01 14.75
N PHE A 597 -7.24 14.39 14.86
CA PHE A 597 -7.69 15.27 15.96
C PHE A 597 -8.84 14.70 16.82
N ALA A 598 -9.72 13.88 16.25
CA ALA A 598 -10.79 13.14 16.92
C ALA A 598 -11.77 14.02 17.76
N ASP A 599 -12.10 15.20 17.29
CA ASP A 599 -12.94 16.15 18.04
C ASP A 599 -14.17 16.67 17.26
N CYS A 600 -14.33 16.33 15.98
CA CYS A 600 -15.48 16.70 15.17
C CYS A 600 -16.53 15.57 15.09
N SER A 601 -17.58 15.63 15.89
CA SER A 601 -18.67 14.63 15.90
C SER A 601 -19.54 14.64 14.65
N ASP A 602 -19.58 15.76 13.93
CA ASP A 602 -20.35 15.88 12.69
C ASP A 602 -19.75 15.02 11.59
N GLU A 603 -18.42 14.89 11.54
CA GLU A 603 -17.74 14.00 10.59
C GLU A 603 -18.16 12.53 10.79
N VAL A 604 -18.25 12.08 12.04
CA VAL A 604 -18.76 10.73 12.37
C VAL A 604 -20.18 10.52 11.84
N THR A 605 -21.03 11.54 12.01
CA THR A 605 -22.42 11.52 11.55
C THR A 605 -22.53 11.49 10.03
N LEU A 606 -21.71 12.30 9.35
CA LEU A 606 -21.69 12.40 7.89
C LEU A 606 -21.12 11.14 7.25
N VAL A 607 -20.01 10.64 7.77
CA VAL A 607 -19.40 9.39 7.34
C VAL A 607 -20.39 8.24 7.47
N LYS A 608 -21.08 8.13 8.63
CA LYS A 608 -22.10 7.09 8.80
C LYS A 608 -23.19 7.18 7.73
N ARG A 609 -23.67 8.39 7.42
CA ARG A 609 -24.73 8.59 6.43
C ARG A 609 -24.28 8.20 5.03
N ALA A 610 -23.08 8.59 4.62
CA ALA A 610 -22.52 8.23 3.33
C ALA A 610 -22.22 6.73 3.24
N HIS A 611 -21.66 6.13 4.30
CA HIS A 611 -21.45 4.67 4.37
C HIS A 611 -22.77 3.90 4.29
N ASP A 612 -23.85 4.33 4.98
CA ASP A 612 -25.17 3.72 4.88
C ASP A 612 -25.70 3.76 3.44
N PHE A 613 -25.47 4.88 2.73
CA PHE A 613 -25.83 5.00 1.32
C PHE A 613 -25.07 4.00 0.45
N PHE A 614 -23.73 4.00 0.48
CA PHE A 614 -22.92 3.08 -0.33
C PHE A 614 -23.17 1.62 0.04
N TYR A 615 -23.36 1.32 1.32
CA TYR A 615 -23.72 -0.02 1.79
C TYR A 615 -25.03 -0.49 1.20
N SER A 616 -26.03 0.39 1.05
CA SER A 616 -27.31 0.09 0.44
C SER A 616 -27.23 -0.24 -1.06
N LYS A 617 -26.14 0.21 -1.72
CA LYS A 617 -25.85 -0.08 -3.13
C LYS A 617 -25.05 -1.38 -3.32
N GLY A 618 -24.53 -1.96 -2.23
CA GLY A 618 -23.59 -3.08 -2.25
C GLY A 618 -22.14 -2.58 -2.22
N VAL A 619 -21.37 -2.99 -1.19
CA VAL A 619 -20.03 -2.42 -0.96
C VAL A 619 -19.05 -2.68 -2.11
N LYS A 620 -19.21 -3.79 -2.85
CA LYS A 620 -18.38 -4.11 -4.02
C LYS A 620 -19.06 -3.79 -5.37
N GLU A 621 -20.18 -3.09 -5.33
CA GLU A 621 -21.05 -2.90 -6.52
C GLU A 621 -21.48 -1.44 -6.74
N TYR A 622 -21.26 -0.54 -5.75
CA TYR A 622 -21.64 0.85 -5.91
C TYR A 622 -20.85 1.51 -7.04
N TYR A 623 -21.52 2.41 -7.74
CA TYR A 623 -20.88 3.18 -8.81
C TYR A 623 -20.11 4.38 -8.26
N SER A 624 -19.32 4.99 -9.13
CA SER A 624 -18.47 6.12 -8.75
C SER A 624 -19.18 7.47 -8.81
N ASN A 625 -20.27 7.58 -9.59
CA ASN A 625 -20.98 8.84 -9.77
C ASN A 625 -22.47 8.71 -9.48
N TYR A 626 -22.99 9.68 -8.73
CA TYR A 626 -24.39 9.76 -8.33
C TYR A 626 -24.89 11.21 -8.35
N THR A 627 -26.18 11.37 -8.60
CA THR A 627 -26.86 12.60 -8.18
C THR A 627 -26.91 12.65 -6.65
N LEU A 628 -27.04 13.82 -6.03
CA LEU A 628 -27.00 13.92 -4.57
C LEU A 628 -28.12 13.14 -3.87
N ASP A 629 -29.27 12.96 -4.53
CA ASP A 629 -30.39 12.15 -4.03
C ASP A 629 -30.19 10.63 -4.20
N GLY A 630 -29.04 10.22 -4.78
CA GLY A 630 -28.60 8.82 -4.84
C GLY A 630 -29.06 8.05 -6.07
N ASN A 631 -29.52 8.71 -7.13
CA ASN A 631 -29.70 8.07 -8.42
C ASN A 631 -28.35 7.98 -9.14
N THR A 632 -28.16 6.93 -9.94
CA THR A 632 -26.95 6.78 -10.75
C THR A 632 -26.87 7.95 -11.75
N ASP A 633 -25.74 8.64 -11.78
CA ASP A 633 -25.48 9.67 -12.77
C ASP A 633 -25.12 9.02 -14.12
N SER A 634 -25.72 9.52 -15.20
CA SER A 634 -25.59 8.92 -16.52
C SER A 634 -24.15 8.94 -17.02
N GLY A 635 -23.60 7.78 -17.34
CA GLY A 635 -22.34 7.64 -18.07
C GLY A 635 -21.17 7.03 -17.30
N ASN A 636 -21.32 6.64 -16.03
CA ASN A 636 -20.29 5.91 -15.30
C ASN A 636 -20.93 4.79 -14.46
N SER A 637 -20.51 3.56 -14.77
CA SER A 637 -20.92 2.34 -14.06
C SER A 637 -19.74 1.68 -13.35
N ASP A 638 -18.61 2.38 -13.20
CA ASP A 638 -17.39 1.81 -12.67
C ASP A 638 -17.40 1.85 -11.14
N HIS A 639 -16.86 0.82 -10.53
CA HIS A 639 -16.51 0.77 -9.12
C HIS A 639 -15.04 1.21 -8.96
N SER A 640 -14.83 2.53 -8.85
CA SER A 640 -13.50 3.14 -8.94
C SER A 640 -12.67 2.91 -7.68
N ALA A 641 -11.42 2.47 -7.87
CA ALA A 641 -10.46 2.27 -6.78
C ALA A 641 -10.21 3.54 -5.95
N GLY A 642 -10.30 4.73 -6.57
CA GLY A 642 -10.18 6.01 -5.88
C GLY A 642 -11.31 6.24 -4.87
N LEU A 643 -12.56 5.99 -5.26
CA LEU A 643 -13.70 6.11 -4.34
C LEU A 643 -13.68 5.03 -3.25
N VAL A 644 -13.31 3.80 -3.62
CA VAL A 644 -13.12 2.70 -2.64
C VAL A 644 -12.12 3.11 -1.57
N ALA A 645 -11.00 3.71 -1.97
CA ALA A 645 -9.98 4.19 -1.05
C ALA A 645 -10.50 5.32 -0.14
N CYS A 646 -11.22 6.29 -0.69
CA CYS A 646 -11.81 7.38 0.09
C CYS A 646 -12.82 6.87 1.13
N ASN A 647 -13.69 5.92 0.76
CA ASN A 647 -14.63 5.30 1.68
C ASN A 647 -13.92 4.49 2.78
N ALA A 648 -12.85 3.79 2.46
CA ALA A 648 -12.07 3.06 3.47
C ALA A 648 -11.37 4.01 4.46
N VAL A 649 -10.87 5.16 4.02
CA VAL A 649 -10.29 6.18 4.91
C VAL A 649 -11.35 6.76 5.84
N ALA A 650 -12.55 7.01 5.34
CA ALA A 650 -13.67 7.47 6.15
C ALA A 650 -14.00 6.54 7.33
N ALA A 651 -13.67 5.24 7.24
CA ALA A 651 -13.81 4.29 8.35
C ALA A 651 -13.00 4.70 9.61
N LEU A 652 -11.98 5.56 9.49
CA LEU A 652 -11.27 6.15 10.62
C LEU A 652 -12.19 7.03 11.50
N ALA A 653 -13.24 7.62 10.91
CA ALA A 653 -14.26 8.40 11.58
C ALA A 653 -15.58 7.61 11.79
N SER A 654 -15.55 6.28 11.77
CA SER A 654 -16.76 5.46 11.89
C SER A 654 -16.75 4.60 13.15
N ASN A 655 -17.90 4.51 13.81
CA ASN A 655 -18.20 3.55 14.90
C ASN A 655 -19.27 2.54 14.49
N ASP A 656 -19.56 2.41 13.20
CA ASP A 656 -20.51 1.43 12.66
C ASP A 656 -19.75 0.18 12.20
N ILE A 657 -20.30 -1.01 12.50
CA ILE A 657 -19.69 -2.29 12.10
C ILE A 657 -19.51 -2.42 10.58
N LYS A 658 -20.33 -1.76 9.78
CA LYS A 658 -20.24 -1.70 8.32
C LYS A 658 -18.92 -1.10 7.81
N ALA A 659 -18.24 -0.30 8.63
CA ALA A 659 -16.95 0.29 8.28
C ALA A 659 -15.92 -0.76 7.86
N TRP A 660 -15.98 -1.95 8.44
CA TRP A 660 -15.06 -3.02 8.10
C TRP A 660 -15.24 -3.56 6.69
N ASP A 661 -16.45 -3.51 6.13
CA ASP A 661 -16.69 -3.95 4.76
C ASP A 661 -16.03 -2.99 3.74
N PHE A 662 -15.98 -1.68 4.02
CA PHE A 662 -15.24 -0.71 3.20
C PHE A 662 -13.72 -0.87 3.33
N VAL A 663 -13.22 -1.21 4.52
CA VAL A 663 -11.80 -1.53 4.72
C VAL A 663 -11.41 -2.80 3.96
N ASP A 664 -12.27 -3.81 3.99
CA ASP A 664 -12.07 -5.05 3.22
C ASP A 664 -12.14 -4.80 1.71
N ASP A 665 -13.02 -3.91 1.26
CA ASP A 665 -13.14 -3.54 -0.14
C ASP A 665 -11.84 -2.92 -0.68
N LEU A 666 -11.24 -1.99 0.07
CA LEU A 666 -9.93 -1.44 -0.29
C LEU A 666 -8.83 -2.52 -0.26
N TRP A 667 -8.87 -3.42 0.71
CA TRP A 667 -7.90 -4.52 0.77
C TRP A 667 -7.97 -5.42 -0.46
N ASP A 668 -9.18 -5.73 -0.92
CA ASP A 668 -9.43 -6.62 -2.06
C ASP A 668 -9.25 -5.90 -3.41
N THR A 669 -9.31 -4.57 -3.43
CA THR A 669 -9.15 -3.77 -4.64
C THR A 669 -7.72 -3.89 -5.17
N PRO A 670 -7.52 -4.26 -6.46
CA PRO A 670 -6.20 -4.30 -7.07
C PRO A 670 -5.58 -2.90 -7.15
N ILE A 671 -4.25 -2.84 -7.11
CA ILE A 671 -3.54 -1.58 -7.36
C ILE A 671 -3.87 -1.14 -8.80
N PRO A 672 -4.33 0.09 -9.01
CA PRO A 672 -4.73 0.57 -10.33
C PRO A 672 -3.61 0.48 -11.37
N SER A 673 -3.97 0.05 -12.58
CA SER A 673 -3.09 -0.05 -13.74
C SER A 673 -3.81 0.39 -15.01
N GLY A 674 -3.12 0.44 -16.13
CA GLY A 674 -3.71 0.83 -17.41
C GLY A 674 -3.98 2.33 -17.52
N ARG A 675 -4.93 2.67 -18.39
CA ARG A 675 -5.16 4.04 -18.84
C ARG A 675 -5.60 5.01 -17.73
N TYR A 676 -6.41 4.55 -16.77
CA TYR A 676 -7.03 5.40 -15.74
C TYR A 676 -6.29 5.37 -14.39
N ARG A 677 -5.10 4.73 -14.33
CA ARG A 677 -4.32 4.54 -13.11
C ARG A 677 -3.84 5.80 -12.40
N TYR A 678 -3.92 6.98 -13.03
CA TYR A 678 -3.45 8.23 -12.43
C TYR A 678 -4.27 8.58 -11.19
N TYR A 679 -5.51 9.01 -11.35
CA TYR A 679 -6.33 9.50 -10.25
C TYR A 679 -6.67 8.38 -9.26
N ASP A 680 -7.14 7.24 -9.79
CA ASP A 680 -7.42 6.06 -8.97
C ASP A 680 -6.19 5.56 -8.21
N GLY A 681 -5.02 5.53 -8.84
CA GLY A 681 -3.79 5.06 -8.21
C GLY A 681 -3.27 5.99 -7.12
N MET A 682 -3.36 7.30 -7.33
CA MET A 682 -2.95 8.29 -6.33
C MET A 682 -3.86 8.24 -5.10
N LEU A 683 -5.19 8.21 -5.30
CA LEU A 683 -6.15 8.07 -4.20
C LEU A 683 -6.05 6.70 -3.51
N TYR A 684 -5.86 5.62 -4.28
CA TYR A 684 -5.63 4.28 -3.73
C TYR A 684 -4.43 4.26 -2.78
N PHE A 685 -3.29 4.80 -3.23
CA PHE A 685 -2.07 4.78 -2.42
C PHE A 685 -2.20 5.65 -1.17
N MET A 686 -2.72 6.87 -1.30
CA MET A 686 -2.99 7.72 -0.13
C MET A 686 -3.98 7.06 0.82
N GLY A 687 -5.06 6.48 0.31
CA GLY A 687 -6.05 5.76 1.10
C GLY A 687 -5.45 4.56 1.84
N PHE A 688 -4.56 3.82 1.18
CA PHE A 688 -3.87 2.70 1.80
C PHE A 688 -2.91 3.16 2.91
N LEU A 689 -2.20 4.30 2.72
CA LEU A 689 -1.38 4.93 3.75
C LEU A 689 -2.23 5.35 4.97
N HIS A 690 -3.37 5.99 4.74
CA HIS A 690 -4.30 6.37 5.82
C HIS A 690 -4.81 5.14 6.59
N ALA A 691 -5.38 4.17 5.88
CA ALA A 691 -6.01 3.00 6.48
C ALA A 691 -4.99 2.10 7.21
N SER A 692 -3.72 2.12 6.81
CA SER A 692 -2.64 1.38 7.47
C SER A 692 -1.97 2.11 8.63
N GLY A 693 -2.38 3.36 8.95
CA GLY A 693 -1.76 4.18 9.99
C GLY A 693 -0.38 4.72 9.60
N ASN A 694 -0.07 4.76 8.31
CA ASN A 694 1.19 5.29 7.78
C ASN A 694 1.06 6.71 7.19
N PHE A 695 -0.11 7.30 7.20
CA PHE A 695 -0.31 8.72 6.89
C PHE A 695 -0.15 9.55 8.18
N ARG A 696 1.09 10.01 8.42
CA ARG A 696 1.52 10.49 9.75
C ARG A 696 1.85 11.98 9.76
N ILE A 697 1.67 12.57 10.93
CA ILE A 697 2.13 13.91 11.26
C ILE A 697 3.57 13.83 11.74
N TYR A 698 4.49 14.50 11.07
CA TYR A 698 5.86 14.72 11.55
C TYR A 698 5.90 16.09 12.20
N LYS A 699 6.15 16.13 13.52
CA LYS A 699 6.16 17.37 14.30
C LYS A 699 7.54 18.01 14.33
N PRO A 700 7.65 19.35 14.48
CA PRO A 700 8.91 20.00 14.80
C PRO A 700 9.52 19.40 16.07
N ASP A 701 10.84 19.41 16.21
CA ASP A 701 11.62 18.93 17.38
C ASP A 701 11.62 17.39 17.58
N GLY A 702 11.41 16.62 16.54
CA GLY A 702 11.58 15.17 16.57
C GLY A 702 10.49 14.41 17.35
N GLY A 703 9.32 15.01 17.48
CA GLY A 703 8.12 14.32 17.98
C GLY A 703 7.56 13.27 17.02
N GLY A 704 8.23 13.01 15.88
CA GLY A 704 7.97 11.92 14.98
C GLY A 704 9.08 10.89 15.06
N THR A 705 8.82 9.75 15.66
CA THR A 705 9.78 8.65 15.73
C THR A 705 10.06 8.07 14.35
N THR A 706 11.35 7.96 14.02
CA THR A 706 11.85 6.92 13.13
C THR A 706 11.19 5.59 13.52
N SER A 707 10.57 4.98 12.52
CA SER A 707 9.97 3.65 12.51
C SER A 707 10.61 2.63 13.45
N ILE A 708 9.85 2.16 14.44
CA ILE A 708 9.67 0.77 14.93
C ILE A 708 8.57 0.85 16.00
N PRO A 709 7.51 0.04 15.97
CA PRO A 709 6.53 0.00 17.04
C PRO A 709 7.18 -0.54 18.32
N GLN A 710 7.24 0.30 19.36
CA GLN A 710 7.52 -0.20 20.69
C GLN A 710 6.27 -0.91 21.23
N PRO A 711 6.41 -2.03 21.94
CA PRO A 711 5.27 -2.74 22.53
C PRO A 711 4.51 -1.82 23.49
N LEU A 712 3.20 -1.86 23.43
CA LEU A 712 2.25 -1.16 24.29
C LEU A 712 2.67 -1.20 25.77
N GLN A 713 3.19 -0.10 26.29
CA GLN A 713 3.28 0.12 27.73
C GLN A 713 1.94 0.73 28.21
N ARG A 714 1.24 0.00 29.06
CA ARG A 714 0.09 0.51 29.78
C ARG A 714 0.49 1.74 30.59
N GLU A 715 -0.08 2.90 30.27
CA GLU A 715 0.12 4.12 31.04
C GLU A 715 -0.55 4.04 32.41
N GLY A 716 0.30 3.84 33.44
CA GLY A 716 0.03 4.43 34.74
C GLY A 716 0.97 5.63 34.88
N SER A 717 0.46 6.77 35.29
CA SER A 717 1.18 8.03 35.49
C SER A 717 2.61 7.81 36.02
N LEU A 718 3.63 8.04 35.21
CA LEU A 718 5.05 7.91 35.54
C LEU A 718 5.62 9.18 36.21
N ALA A 719 4.81 10.24 36.37
CA ALA A 719 5.21 11.46 37.03
C ALA A 719 5.56 11.18 38.49
N GLY A 720 6.81 11.47 38.88
CA GLY A 720 7.32 11.26 40.24
C GLY A 720 7.84 9.86 40.59
N ALA A 721 7.92 8.94 39.61
CA ALA A 721 8.38 7.58 39.84
C ALA A 721 9.88 7.39 39.54
N TRP A 722 10.55 6.60 40.43
CA TRP A 722 11.94 6.19 40.30
C TRP A 722 12.04 4.76 39.77
N PHE A 723 12.99 4.50 38.88
CA PHE A 723 13.27 3.18 38.31
C PHE A 723 14.74 2.85 38.39
N ASP A 724 15.08 1.59 38.54
CA ASP A 724 16.45 1.10 38.36
C ASP A 724 16.77 0.93 36.84
N LEU A 725 18.03 0.59 36.52
CA LEU A 725 18.46 0.43 35.12
C LEU A 725 17.85 -0.80 34.43
N SER A 726 17.20 -1.71 35.16
CA SER A 726 16.46 -2.83 34.60
C SER A 726 14.98 -2.48 34.28
N GLY A 727 14.59 -1.22 34.54
CA GLY A 727 13.20 -0.75 34.29
C GLY A 727 12.22 -1.07 35.44
N ARG A 728 12.70 -1.61 36.58
CA ARG A 728 11.85 -1.90 37.74
C ARG A 728 11.53 -0.62 38.51
N LYS A 729 10.24 -0.35 38.73
CA LYS A 729 9.78 0.78 39.56
C LYS A 729 10.20 0.60 41.04
N LEU A 730 10.78 1.65 41.60
CA LEU A 730 11.17 1.69 43.00
C LEU A 730 10.03 2.33 43.82
N SER A 731 9.96 1.93 45.09
CA SER A 731 8.97 2.45 46.06
C SER A 731 9.17 3.92 46.45
N GLY A 732 10.29 4.54 46.06
CA GLY A 732 10.61 5.92 46.31
C GLY A 732 12.00 6.30 45.80
N LYS A 733 12.50 7.47 46.19
CA LYS A 733 13.84 7.93 45.82
C LYS A 733 14.89 6.94 46.36
N PRO A 734 15.76 6.38 45.51
CA PRO A 734 16.77 5.42 45.96
C PRO A 734 17.77 6.06 46.89
N THR A 735 18.15 5.33 47.93
CA THR A 735 19.17 5.75 48.95
C THR A 735 20.54 5.13 48.69
N ARG A 736 20.61 4.09 47.85
CA ARG A 736 21.88 3.49 47.43
C ARG A 736 22.54 4.31 46.34
N LYS A 737 23.87 4.47 46.43
CA LYS A 737 24.65 5.07 45.34
C LYS A 737 24.49 4.27 44.06
N GLY A 738 24.17 4.96 42.97
CA GLY A 738 23.94 4.29 41.68
C GLY A 738 23.29 5.22 40.65
N ILE A 739 23.02 4.63 39.47
CA ILE A 739 22.34 5.31 38.40
C ILE A 739 20.89 4.82 38.36
N TYR A 740 19.97 5.74 38.29
CA TYR A 740 18.53 5.50 38.29
C TYR A 740 17.83 6.37 37.23
N VAL A 741 16.58 6.08 36.92
CA VAL A 741 15.75 6.88 36.04
C VAL A 741 14.61 7.53 36.83
N TYR A 742 14.45 8.85 36.69
CA TYR A 742 13.39 9.62 37.32
C TYR A 742 12.78 10.56 36.29
N ASN A 743 11.49 10.48 36.07
CA ASN A 743 10.77 11.21 35.03
C ASN A 743 11.45 11.06 33.65
N GLY A 744 11.78 9.83 33.24
CA GLY A 744 12.42 9.55 31.96
C GLY A 744 13.91 10.02 31.85
N LYS A 745 14.45 10.68 32.86
CA LYS A 745 15.83 11.20 32.83
C LYS A 745 16.75 10.43 33.75
N LYS A 746 17.98 10.15 33.30
CA LYS A 746 19.03 9.51 34.08
C LYS A 746 19.44 10.39 35.26
N ARG A 747 19.50 9.82 36.48
CA ARG A 747 19.89 10.46 37.71
C ARG A 747 20.96 9.65 38.43
N VAL A 748 21.98 10.33 38.92
CA VAL A 748 23.06 9.72 39.72
C VAL A 748 22.80 10.04 41.18
N ILE A 749 22.68 9.00 42.02
CA ILE A 749 22.63 9.12 43.47
C ILE A 749 24.08 8.85 43.97
N LYS A 750 24.68 9.86 44.57
CA LYS A 750 26.08 9.84 45.09
C LYS A 750 26.18 9.25 46.50
#